data_cd596ba067fdc5b4a82a37ec784366ef
#
_entry.id   cd596ba067fdc5b4a82a37ec784366ef
#
_cell.length_a   1.000
_cell.length_b   1.000
_cell.length_c   1.000
_cell.angle_alpha   90.00
_cell.angle_beta   90.00
_cell.angle_gamma   90.00
#
_symmetry.space_group_name_H-M   'P 1'
#
loop_
_entity.id
_entity.type
_entity.pdbx_description
1 polymer ?
#
loop_
_entity_poly.entity_id
_entity_poly.type
_entity_poly.pdbx_seq_one_letter_code
_entity_poly.pdbx_strand_id
1 'polypeptide(L)'
;MAAARWLARQFFGYPGRTLGRLIIPALLIIAPSLAAGPTNSILFVTQVPIPADFTTIGSVFGNHRATPDSCGRGGDLHIRYPDSTVRNLTRAAGFGVYGPQHTNGIAVRQPAVHWSGKKAVFSMVVGAPRNQYDYASVNYWQLYEITNFTDPASIPVITRVSNQPTNYNNISPIYGTDDRIIFTSDRPRDGQRHLYPQLDEYEEAPTVSGLWSLQPATGDLFLMTHTPSGAFSPILDSAGRVIFVRWDHLQRDQQADSDAQSASINYGTFNWNGESPSAVATTNQTEVFPEPRTGRNDLLAGTGLTGHTFNHFFPWQINEDGTEEETVNHVGRHELGGSYANATFNNDPNIQDLYYFGNHYNTNTISNFLHVREDPNTPGLFYGVDAPEFGSHAAGQIVSLTGGTNLNAAQMTITYLTPRSTRTYASSPATIPPDHSGLYRNPLMTTDGYLIAAHTAWALYEGSGGTTAFPSSNYDLRLKFLQLTGGLYGPGAPLTSGLTNRASYWNPDSLVTHTNNLWELDPVEVAARPRPARLQPHIAAPEQAAFDAANVDIAGFQSYLRTHDLALIVSRDVTTRDKADRLQPFNLRISGTNHQTVGAAGKIYDVAWLQIFQGDLLRGLNYGNPASPRAGRRVLAQHLHDPAADNPAPPDAPLASTQLGSDGSMAAIVPARRALTWQLTDTNNVGVVRERYWLTFQPGEIRTCASCHGVNTADQANHAVPTNTPLALVRLLSHWKTNSTVQPAVASNLGTNHFQVAFTRRPAESGVTYHVQASTNFSTWSDIASYSGTNIVLSSQAAEVSRTGSPNETVVVRDTSGITSQSARFLRVDVTRP
;
A
#
# COMPACT_ATOMS: atom_id res chain seq x y z
N MET A 1 -5.02 -46.11 31.15
CA MET A 1 -6.48 -46.35 31.33
C MET A 1 -7.10 -45.73 32.61
N ALA A 2 -6.45 -44.86 33.31
CA ALA A 2 -6.98 -44.24 34.54
C ALA A 2 -7.41 -42.78 34.38
N ALA A 3 -7.07 -42.12 33.27
CA ALA A 3 -7.41 -40.70 33.05
C ALA A 3 -8.75 -40.47 32.32
N ALA A 4 -9.39 -41.52 31.78
CA ALA A 4 -10.63 -41.40 31.03
C ALA A 4 -11.91 -41.52 31.89
N ARG A 5 -11.78 -41.70 33.20
CA ARG A 5 -12.96 -41.87 34.10
C ARG A 5 -13.28 -40.64 34.97
N TRP A 6 -12.51 -39.58 34.87
CA TRP A 6 -12.70 -38.37 35.73
C TRP A 6 -13.58 -37.30 35.07
N LEU A 7 -13.72 -37.31 33.77
CA LEU A 7 -14.51 -36.30 33.04
C LEU A 7 -16.01 -36.60 32.87
N ALA A 8 -16.47 -37.74 33.38
CA ALA A 8 -17.87 -38.17 33.21
C ALA A 8 -18.80 -37.88 34.42
N ARG A 9 -18.36 -37.17 35.46
CA ARG A 9 -19.16 -36.97 36.68
C ARG A 9 -19.56 -35.53 37.02
N GLN A 10 -19.32 -34.53 36.19
CA GLN A 10 -19.74 -33.16 36.48
C GLN A 10 -20.80 -32.52 35.54
N PHE A 11 -21.43 -33.30 34.68
CA PHE A 11 -22.50 -32.77 33.81
C PHE A 11 -23.76 -33.65 33.83
N PHE A 12 -24.42 -33.76 34.98
CA PHE A 12 -25.86 -34.16 35.03
C PHE A 12 -26.52 -33.55 36.27
N GLY A 13 -27.26 -32.50 36.04
CA GLY A 13 -28.21 -31.96 36.98
C GLY A 13 -28.80 -30.61 36.57
N TYR A 14 -29.75 -30.64 35.59
CA TYR A 14 -30.99 -29.86 35.56
C TYR A 14 -31.78 -30.20 34.29
N PRO A 15 -33.07 -30.44 34.38
CA PRO A 15 -33.88 -30.91 33.25
C PRO A 15 -34.48 -29.74 32.47
N GLY A 16 -34.50 -29.88 31.13
CA GLY A 16 -35.46 -29.23 30.28
C GLY A 16 -34.95 -28.08 29.43
N ARG A 17 -34.37 -28.39 28.27
CA ARG A 17 -34.55 -27.66 27.02
C ARG A 17 -33.96 -28.48 25.86
N THR A 18 -34.72 -28.59 24.80
CA THR A 18 -34.45 -29.34 23.57
C THR A 18 -33.11 -28.96 22.95
N LEU A 19 -32.18 -29.91 22.90
CA LEU A 19 -30.87 -29.77 22.25
C LEU A 19 -31.03 -30.07 20.75
N GLY A 20 -30.85 -29.05 19.93
CA GLY A 20 -30.55 -29.21 18.52
C GLY A 20 -29.19 -29.94 18.36
N ARG A 21 -29.18 -30.97 17.52
CA ARG A 21 -27.98 -31.76 17.22
C ARG A 21 -26.94 -30.87 16.52
N LEU A 22 -25.90 -30.46 17.25
CA LEU A 22 -24.66 -30.00 16.64
C LEU A 22 -23.87 -31.23 16.17
N ILE A 23 -23.81 -31.43 14.87
CA ILE A 23 -22.90 -32.41 14.26
C ILE A 23 -21.54 -31.68 14.18
N ILE A 24 -20.64 -32.01 15.08
CA ILE A 24 -19.22 -31.64 14.97
C ILE A 24 -18.62 -32.66 13.98
N PRO A 25 -18.15 -32.25 12.80
CA PRO A 25 -17.41 -33.16 11.96
C PRO A 25 -16.07 -33.45 12.67
N ALA A 26 -15.86 -34.68 13.06
CA ALA A 26 -14.54 -35.16 13.46
C ALA A 26 -13.63 -35.07 12.22
N LEU A 27 -12.77 -34.07 12.17
CA LEU A 27 -11.69 -34.00 11.20
C LEU A 27 -10.74 -35.17 11.47
N LEU A 28 -10.83 -36.20 10.68
CA LEU A 28 -9.86 -37.29 10.67
C LEU A 28 -8.56 -36.67 10.05
N ILE A 29 -7.66 -36.22 10.88
CA ILE A 29 -6.29 -35.85 10.43
C ILE A 29 -5.58 -37.16 10.11
N ILE A 30 -5.61 -37.53 8.83
CA ILE A 30 -4.74 -38.59 8.30
C ILE A 30 -3.33 -37.94 8.27
N ALA A 31 -2.48 -38.29 9.24
CA ALA A 31 -1.08 -37.94 9.17
C ALA A 31 -0.50 -38.59 7.91
N PRO A 32 0.04 -37.85 6.94
CA PRO A 32 0.65 -38.44 5.77
C PRO A 32 1.88 -39.23 6.20
N SER A 33 2.04 -40.44 5.65
CA SER A 33 3.25 -41.23 5.84
C SER A 33 4.45 -40.46 5.25
N LEU A 34 5.45 -40.20 6.05
CA LEU A 34 6.67 -39.41 5.79
C LEU A 34 7.64 -39.98 4.73
N ALA A 35 7.16 -40.62 3.68
CA ALA A 35 8.04 -41.26 2.69
C ALA A 35 7.95 -40.69 1.26
N ALA A 36 6.98 -39.82 0.96
CA ALA A 36 6.90 -39.18 -0.36
C ALA A 36 7.01 -37.65 -0.18
N GLY A 37 7.97 -37.02 -0.84
CA GLY A 37 8.04 -35.55 -0.91
C GLY A 37 6.87 -34.94 -1.70
N PRO A 38 6.84 -33.62 -1.93
CA PRO A 38 5.77 -32.97 -2.66
C PRO A 38 5.54 -33.59 -4.03
N THR A 39 4.27 -33.77 -4.38
CA THR A 39 3.84 -34.33 -5.68
C THR A 39 4.09 -33.36 -6.84
N ASN A 40 4.19 -32.06 -6.53
CA ASN A 40 4.55 -31.03 -7.48
C ASN A 40 6.01 -30.59 -7.32
N SER A 41 6.56 -30.06 -8.39
CA SER A 41 7.90 -29.48 -8.36
C SER A 41 7.92 -28.20 -7.53
N ILE A 42 9.04 -27.90 -6.89
CA ILE A 42 9.28 -26.66 -6.15
C ILE A 42 10.32 -25.83 -6.89
N LEU A 43 9.93 -24.66 -7.34
CA LEU A 43 10.79 -23.63 -7.90
C LEU A 43 11.35 -22.78 -6.75
N PHE A 44 12.64 -22.47 -6.74
CA PHE A 44 13.26 -21.66 -5.70
C PHE A 44 14.52 -20.97 -6.21
N VAL A 45 15.04 -20.02 -5.45
CA VAL A 45 16.26 -19.29 -5.79
C VAL A 45 17.40 -19.67 -4.84
N THR A 46 18.62 -19.53 -5.34
CA THR A 46 19.81 -19.50 -4.48
C THR A 46 20.40 -18.10 -4.48
N GLN A 47 21.01 -17.72 -3.36
CA GLN A 47 21.63 -16.41 -3.17
C GLN A 47 22.96 -16.56 -2.46
N VAL A 48 23.96 -15.80 -2.90
CA VAL A 48 25.20 -15.64 -2.12
C VAL A 48 24.83 -14.95 -0.80
N PRO A 49 25.17 -15.52 0.35
CA PRO A 49 24.92 -14.89 1.63
C PRO A 49 25.53 -13.49 1.70
N ILE A 50 24.75 -12.53 2.18
CA ILE A 50 25.19 -11.16 2.41
C ILE A 50 25.18 -10.86 3.90
N PRO A 51 26.06 -10.00 4.41
CA PRO A 51 26.00 -9.53 5.79
C PRO A 51 24.70 -8.78 6.05
N ALA A 52 24.26 -8.76 7.30
CA ALA A 52 23.16 -7.89 7.71
C ALA A 52 23.55 -6.43 7.50
N ASP A 53 22.65 -5.67 6.90
CA ASP A 53 22.78 -4.24 6.69
C ASP A 53 21.79 -3.53 7.62
N PHE A 54 22.27 -2.56 8.37
CA PHE A 54 21.43 -1.75 9.26
C PHE A 54 20.74 -0.61 8.51
N THR A 55 21.31 -0.15 7.43
CA THR A 55 20.93 1.12 6.81
C THR A 55 19.82 1.01 5.77
N THR A 56 19.46 -0.20 5.31
CA THR A 56 18.38 -0.40 4.36
C THR A 56 17.13 -0.93 5.04
N ILE A 57 15.96 -0.49 4.58
CA ILE A 57 14.66 -0.87 5.13
C ILE A 57 14.50 -2.39 5.10
N GLY A 58 14.27 -2.98 6.28
CA GLY A 58 14.15 -4.41 6.42
C GLY A 58 15.40 -5.15 5.98
N SER A 59 16.52 -4.44 5.85
CA SER A 59 17.78 -4.99 5.39
C SER A 59 17.59 -5.89 4.16
N VAL A 60 17.67 -7.21 4.32
CA VAL A 60 17.49 -8.15 3.22
C VAL A 60 16.07 -8.15 2.66
N PHE A 61 15.06 -7.90 3.47
CA PHE A 61 13.68 -7.78 2.99
C PHE A 61 13.49 -6.53 2.11
N GLY A 62 13.92 -5.37 2.59
CA GLY A 62 13.76 -4.09 1.92
C GLY A 62 14.96 -3.67 1.07
N ASN A 63 16.09 -4.35 1.18
CA ASN A 63 17.25 -4.09 0.33
C ASN A 63 17.03 -4.68 -1.06
N HIS A 64 16.64 -3.82 -1.97
CA HIS A 64 16.32 -4.19 -3.35
C HIS A 64 17.32 -3.63 -4.36
N ARG A 65 18.48 -3.16 -3.91
CA ARG A 65 19.52 -2.67 -4.80
C ARG A 65 20.14 -3.81 -5.58
N ALA A 66 20.52 -3.50 -6.81
CA ALA A 66 21.18 -4.46 -7.70
C ALA A 66 22.70 -4.38 -7.60
N THR A 67 23.25 -3.49 -6.79
CA THR A 67 24.70 -3.33 -6.61
C THR A 67 25.29 -4.56 -5.94
N PRO A 68 26.52 -4.96 -6.29
CA PRO A 68 27.10 -6.22 -5.79
C PRO A 68 27.37 -6.25 -4.27
N ASP A 69 27.47 -5.11 -3.61
CA ASP A 69 27.55 -4.99 -2.16
C ASP A 69 26.21 -5.32 -1.47
N SER A 70 25.11 -5.01 -2.12
CA SER A 70 23.76 -5.26 -1.62
C SER A 70 23.19 -6.61 -2.06
N CYS A 71 23.62 -7.11 -3.23
CA CYS A 71 23.22 -8.40 -3.77
C CYS A 71 24.40 -9.05 -4.50
N GLY A 72 24.99 -10.07 -3.89
CA GLY A 72 26.08 -10.83 -4.48
C GLY A 72 25.70 -11.51 -5.80
N ARG A 73 26.71 -11.78 -6.63
CA ARG A 73 26.53 -12.50 -7.90
C ARG A 73 26.91 -13.97 -7.73
N GLY A 74 26.21 -14.85 -8.46
CA GLY A 74 26.44 -16.29 -8.44
C GLY A 74 25.28 -17.11 -7.86
N GLY A 75 24.15 -16.48 -7.57
CA GLY A 75 22.88 -17.15 -7.29
C GLY A 75 22.11 -17.47 -8.57
N ASP A 76 21.23 -18.47 -8.53
CA ASP A 76 20.55 -19.06 -9.68
C ASP A 76 19.07 -19.40 -9.37
N LEU A 77 18.26 -19.56 -10.40
CA LEU A 77 16.93 -20.15 -10.31
C LEU A 77 17.03 -21.69 -10.42
N HIS A 78 16.46 -22.38 -9.45
CA HIS A 78 16.46 -23.83 -9.36
C HIS A 78 15.04 -24.41 -9.33
N ILE A 79 14.92 -25.65 -9.73
CA ILE A 79 13.74 -26.47 -9.55
C ILE A 79 14.11 -27.79 -8.89
N ARG A 80 13.33 -28.22 -7.90
CA ARG A 80 13.32 -29.58 -7.36
C ARG A 80 12.10 -30.30 -7.90
N TYR A 81 12.34 -31.40 -8.60
CA TYR A 81 11.28 -32.24 -9.15
C TYR A 81 10.72 -33.21 -8.09
N PRO A 82 9.55 -33.84 -8.33
CA PRO A 82 8.95 -34.79 -7.37
C PRO A 82 9.87 -35.97 -7.02
N ASP A 83 10.72 -36.40 -7.93
CA ASP A 83 11.72 -37.45 -7.72
C ASP A 83 12.92 -37.01 -6.88
N SER A 84 12.87 -35.81 -6.33
CA SER A 84 13.92 -35.14 -5.55
C SER A 84 15.15 -34.68 -6.36
N THR A 85 15.17 -34.83 -7.66
CA THR A 85 16.24 -34.27 -8.49
C THR A 85 16.15 -32.73 -8.50
N VAL A 86 17.33 -32.09 -8.49
CA VAL A 86 17.44 -30.62 -8.50
C VAL A 86 18.16 -30.18 -9.76
N ARG A 87 17.62 -29.20 -10.44
CA ARG A 87 18.18 -28.65 -11.68
C ARG A 87 18.37 -27.14 -11.58
N ASN A 88 19.50 -26.64 -12.01
CA ASN A 88 19.75 -25.21 -12.20
C ASN A 88 19.16 -24.75 -13.54
N LEU A 89 18.09 -23.97 -13.47
CA LEU A 89 17.33 -23.57 -14.67
C LEU A 89 18.01 -22.42 -15.42
N THR A 90 18.56 -21.45 -14.69
CA THR A 90 19.25 -20.30 -15.29
C THR A 90 20.45 -20.76 -16.11
N ARG A 91 21.25 -21.66 -15.57
CA ARG A 91 22.38 -22.23 -16.34
C ARG A 91 21.95 -23.08 -17.52
N ALA A 92 20.92 -23.88 -17.33
CA ALA A 92 20.38 -24.68 -18.43
C ALA A 92 19.83 -23.80 -19.57
N ALA A 93 19.42 -22.57 -19.26
CA ALA A 93 18.98 -21.56 -20.24
C ALA A 93 20.13 -20.67 -20.75
N GLY A 94 21.38 -20.90 -20.33
CA GLY A 94 22.54 -20.13 -20.78
C GLY A 94 22.85 -18.86 -19.99
N PHE A 95 22.26 -18.68 -18.80
CA PHE A 95 22.53 -17.55 -17.90
C PHE A 95 23.42 -17.98 -16.72
N GLY A 96 24.20 -17.03 -16.22
CA GLY A 96 25.07 -17.24 -15.05
C GLY A 96 26.35 -18.02 -15.40
N VAL A 97 27.35 -17.93 -14.53
CA VAL A 97 28.66 -18.54 -14.69
C VAL A 97 29.19 -19.09 -13.38
N TYR A 98 30.12 -20.01 -13.44
CA TYR A 98 30.96 -20.41 -12.31
C TYR A 98 32.24 -19.58 -12.26
N GLY A 99 32.76 -19.36 -11.06
CA GLY A 99 34.00 -18.60 -10.88
C GLY A 99 33.78 -17.08 -10.99
N PRO A 100 34.61 -16.39 -11.78
CA PRO A 100 34.53 -14.94 -11.91
C PRO A 100 33.22 -14.48 -12.52
N GLN A 101 32.52 -13.64 -11.79
CA GLN A 101 31.22 -13.06 -12.16
C GLN A 101 31.46 -11.65 -12.75
N HIS A 102 31.48 -11.57 -14.07
CA HIS A 102 31.61 -10.29 -14.79
C HIS A 102 30.28 -9.93 -15.46
N THR A 103 30.31 -9.60 -16.72
CA THR A 103 29.10 -9.26 -17.51
C THR A 103 28.02 -10.35 -17.57
N ASN A 104 28.40 -11.61 -17.31
CA ASN A 104 27.49 -12.77 -17.28
C ASN A 104 27.15 -13.23 -15.85
N GLY A 105 27.63 -12.52 -14.83
CA GLY A 105 27.24 -12.78 -13.44
C GLY A 105 25.78 -12.42 -13.22
N ILE A 106 25.04 -13.27 -12.50
CA ILE A 106 23.63 -13.05 -12.22
C ILE A 106 23.32 -13.15 -10.72
N ALA A 107 22.21 -12.55 -10.33
CA ALA A 107 21.46 -12.89 -9.13
C ALA A 107 19.98 -12.98 -9.51
N VAL A 108 19.23 -13.81 -8.76
CA VAL A 108 17.82 -14.12 -9.04
C VAL A 108 17.02 -14.02 -7.74
N ARG A 109 15.75 -13.58 -7.83
CA ARG A 109 14.88 -13.50 -6.67
C ARG A 109 13.40 -13.60 -7.05
N GLN A 110 12.58 -14.02 -6.10
CA GLN A 110 11.12 -13.89 -6.03
C GLN A 110 10.40 -14.43 -7.27
N PRO A 111 10.48 -15.72 -7.56
CA PRO A 111 9.72 -16.33 -8.64
C PRO A 111 8.24 -16.41 -8.29
N ALA A 112 7.37 -16.28 -9.31
CA ALA A 112 5.94 -16.52 -9.22
C ALA A 112 5.46 -17.35 -10.40
N VAL A 113 4.74 -18.44 -10.11
CA VAL A 113 4.22 -19.37 -11.13
C VAL A 113 2.88 -18.88 -11.65
N HIS A 114 2.72 -18.90 -12.97
CA HIS A 114 1.49 -18.57 -13.65
C HIS A 114 0.37 -19.59 -13.36
N TRP A 115 -0.87 -19.19 -13.54
CA TRP A 115 -2.08 -20.00 -13.34
C TRP A 115 -2.05 -21.35 -14.02
N SER A 116 -1.40 -21.43 -15.18
CA SER A 116 -1.28 -22.69 -15.93
C SER A 116 -0.29 -23.68 -15.34
N GLY A 117 0.58 -23.30 -14.41
CA GLY A 117 1.69 -24.11 -13.94
C GLY A 117 2.82 -24.31 -14.94
N LYS A 118 2.78 -23.69 -16.14
CA LYS A 118 3.68 -23.97 -17.27
C LYS A 118 4.74 -22.89 -17.52
N LYS A 119 4.57 -21.72 -16.91
CA LYS A 119 5.52 -20.61 -16.98
C LYS A 119 5.62 -19.91 -15.63
N ALA A 120 6.71 -19.20 -15.40
CA ALA A 120 6.91 -18.41 -14.20
C ALA A 120 7.59 -17.09 -14.55
N VAL A 121 7.33 -16.06 -13.76
CA VAL A 121 8.01 -14.76 -13.81
C VAL A 121 8.91 -14.63 -12.59
N PHE A 122 10.03 -13.95 -12.73
CA PHE A 122 10.99 -13.72 -11.64
C PHE A 122 11.84 -12.48 -11.92
N SER A 123 12.54 -12.00 -10.91
CA SER A 123 13.50 -10.91 -11.09
C SER A 123 14.92 -11.44 -11.21
N MET A 124 15.68 -10.88 -12.15
CA MET A 124 17.08 -11.20 -12.36
C MET A 124 17.89 -9.95 -12.68
N VAL A 125 19.04 -9.81 -12.06
CA VAL A 125 20.05 -8.84 -12.48
C VAL A 125 21.13 -9.59 -13.26
N VAL A 126 21.59 -8.99 -14.35
CA VAL A 126 22.65 -9.55 -15.20
C VAL A 126 23.79 -8.53 -15.27
N GLY A 127 24.97 -8.96 -14.92
CA GLY A 127 26.19 -8.17 -14.94
C GLY A 127 26.76 -7.88 -13.53
N ALA A 128 28.05 -7.70 -13.50
CA ALA A 128 28.86 -7.26 -12.36
C ALA A 128 30.02 -6.39 -12.87
N PRO A 129 30.63 -5.56 -12.01
CA PRO A 129 31.85 -4.83 -12.34
C PRO A 129 32.95 -5.75 -12.89
N ARG A 130 33.66 -5.29 -13.90
CA ARG A 130 34.67 -6.09 -14.61
C ARG A 130 36.00 -6.12 -13.85
N ASN A 131 36.29 -5.06 -13.14
CA ASN A 131 37.55 -4.87 -12.41
C ASN A 131 37.30 -3.97 -11.21
N GLN A 132 38.32 -3.86 -10.37
CA GLN A 132 38.32 -2.93 -9.25
C GLN A 132 38.05 -1.47 -9.71
N TYR A 133 37.27 -0.73 -8.95
CA TYR A 133 36.89 0.65 -9.22
C TYR A 133 36.02 0.87 -10.47
N ASP A 134 35.38 -0.18 -10.97
CA ASP A 134 34.37 -0.03 -12.03
C ASP A 134 33.04 0.43 -11.44
N TYR A 135 32.92 1.72 -11.16
CA TYR A 135 31.69 2.40 -10.69
C TYR A 135 30.74 2.74 -11.84
N ALA A 136 31.20 2.59 -13.09
CA ALA A 136 30.39 2.92 -14.26
C ALA A 136 29.43 1.80 -14.63
N SER A 137 29.70 0.56 -14.21
CA SER A 137 28.84 -0.59 -14.46
C SER A 137 27.60 -0.57 -13.59
N VAL A 138 26.51 0.08 -14.07
CA VAL A 138 25.22 0.15 -13.39
C VAL A 138 24.33 -0.98 -13.92
N ASN A 139 23.84 -1.81 -13.02
CA ASN A 139 22.93 -2.91 -13.35
C ASN A 139 21.63 -2.73 -12.55
N TYR A 140 20.53 -3.19 -13.12
CA TYR A 140 19.21 -3.10 -12.51
C TYR A 140 18.55 -4.48 -12.44
N TRP A 141 17.75 -4.74 -11.42
CA TRP A 141 16.82 -5.83 -11.38
C TRP A 141 15.81 -5.69 -12.51
N GLN A 142 15.64 -6.73 -13.30
CA GLN A 142 14.70 -6.77 -14.41
C GLN A 142 13.82 -8.00 -14.31
N LEU A 143 12.64 -7.94 -14.92
CA LEU A 143 11.68 -9.04 -14.96
C LEU A 143 11.97 -9.97 -16.12
N TYR A 144 11.97 -11.28 -15.83
CA TYR A 144 12.14 -12.34 -16.82
C TYR A 144 11.05 -13.38 -16.68
N GLU A 145 10.67 -13.99 -17.78
CA GLU A 145 9.73 -15.10 -17.83
C GLU A 145 10.46 -16.36 -18.24
N ILE A 146 10.15 -17.49 -17.59
CA ILE A 146 10.71 -18.82 -17.93
C ILE A 146 9.59 -19.76 -18.37
N THR A 147 9.88 -20.55 -19.41
CA THR A 147 9.03 -21.62 -19.94
C THR A 147 9.85 -22.90 -20.11
N ASN A 148 9.19 -24.02 -20.47
CA ASN A 148 9.81 -25.33 -20.71
C ASN A 148 10.66 -25.86 -19.54
N PHE A 149 10.28 -25.59 -18.30
CA PHE A 149 11.06 -26.00 -17.12
C PHE A 149 10.41 -27.11 -16.31
N THR A 150 9.18 -27.48 -16.63
CA THR A 150 8.43 -28.52 -15.88
C THR A 150 8.86 -29.93 -16.24
N ASP A 151 9.39 -30.13 -17.44
CA ASP A 151 9.97 -31.40 -17.89
C ASP A 151 11.50 -31.36 -17.69
N PRO A 152 12.09 -32.31 -16.92
CA PRO A 152 13.53 -32.35 -16.69
C PRO A 152 14.36 -32.50 -17.96
N ALA A 153 13.84 -33.09 -19.03
CA ALA A 153 14.53 -33.29 -20.30
C ALA A 153 14.52 -32.06 -21.22
N SER A 154 13.58 -31.14 -21.01
CA SER A 154 13.42 -29.94 -21.84
C SER A 154 14.47 -28.86 -21.52
N ILE A 155 14.88 -28.10 -22.51
CA ILE A 155 15.74 -26.91 -22.28
C ILE A 155 14.83 -25.74 -21.89
N PRO A 156 15.03 -25.16 -20.70
CA PRO A 156 14.24 -24.01 -20.29
C PRO A 156 14.58 -22.80 -21.17
N VAL A 157 13.54 -21.97 -21.43
CA VAL A 157 13.69 -20.73 -22.19
C VAL A 157 13.39 -19.57 -21.25
N ILE A 158 14.38 -18.68 -21.10
CA ILE A 158 14.27 -17.46 -20.29
C ILE A 158 14.23 -16.25 -21.23
N THR A 159 13.20 -15.45 -21.13
CA THR A 159 13.01 -14.24 -21.93
C THR A 159 12.80 -13.04 -21.04
N ARG A 160 13.37 -11.91 -21.41
CA ARG A 160 13.13 -10.66 -20.68
C ARG A 160 11.70 -10.17 -20.97
N VAL A 161 10.97 -9.77 -19.94
CA VAL A 161 9.63 -9.20 -20.10
C VAL A 161 9.72 -7.93 -20.94
N SER A 162 8.86 -7.84 -21.96
CA SER A 162 8.82 -6.68 -22.85
C SER A 162 8.19 -5.46 -22.17
N ASN A 163 8.55 -4.28 -22.66
CA ASN A 163 7.99 -2.98 -22.25
C ASN A 163 8.16 -2.60 -20.78
N GLN A 164 8.95 -3.36 -20.01
CA GLN A 164 9.27 -2.99 -18.64
C GLN A 164 10.24 -1.79 -18.57
N PRO A 165 10.20 -0.98 -17.50
CA PRO A 165 11.20 0.08 -17.27
C PRO A 165 12.61 -0.51 -17.12
N THR A 166 13.55 -0.11 -17.97
CA THR A 166 14.88 -0.75 -18.06
C THR A 166 15.95 -0.13 -17.19
N ASN A 167 15.75 1.14 -16.77
CA ASN A 167 16.70 1.92 -15.98
C ASN A 167 16.27 2.04 -14.51
N TYR A 168 15.47 1.09 -14.05
CA TYR A 168 14.95 1.01 -12.69
C TYR A 168 14.98 -0.44 -12.21
N ASN A 169 15.01 -0.62 -10.91
CA ASN A 169 14.92 -1.92 -10.29
C ASN A 169 13.47 -2.40 -10.28
N ASN A 170 13.21 -3.55 -10.89
CA ASN A 170 11.90 -4.18 -10.95
C ASN A 170 11.99 -5.53 -10.24
N ILE A 171 11.25 -5.71 -9.15
CA ILE A 171 11.35 -6.91 -8.30
C ILE A 171 9.97 -7.44 -7.92
N SER A 172 9.94 -8.61 -7.30
CA SER A 172 8.74 -9.25 -6.74
C SER A 172 7.56 -9.34 -7.74
N PRO A 173 7.78 -9.85 -8.98
CA PRO A 173 6.71 -9.90 -9.95
C PRO A 173 5.68 -11.00 -9.63
N ILE A 174 4.42 -10.72 -9.94
CA ILE A 174 3.33 -11.69 -9.97
C ILE A 174 2.49 -11.51 -11.24
N TYR A 175 1.72 -12.54 -11.59
CA TYR A 175 0.71 -12.42 -12.64
C TYR A 175 -0.62 -11.91 -12.09
N GLY A 176 -1.20 -10.94 -12.75
CA GLY A 176 -2.58 -10.52 -12.55
C GLY A 176 -3.58 -11.45 -13.25
N THR A 177 -4.87 -11.20 -13.02
CA THR A 177 -5.95 -12.02 -13.61
C THR A 177 -6.07 -11.89 -15.12
N ASP A 178 -5.52 -10.85 -15.73
CA ASP A 178 -5.50 -10.58 -17.19
C ASP A 178 -4.11 -10.75 -17.79
N ASP A 179 -3.22 -11.49 -17.12
CA ASP A 179 -1.81 -11.69 -17.51
C ASP A 179 -0.94 -10.42 -17.50
N ARG A 180 -1.41 -9.34 -16.89
CA ARG A 180 -0.53 -8.23 -16.51
C ARG A 180 0.50 -8.74 -15.50
N ILE A 181 1.62 -8.05 -15.41
CA ILE A 181 2.62 -8.31 -14.38
C ILE A 181 2.55 -7.16 -13.37
N ILE A 182 2.28 -7.52 -12.12
CA ILE A 182 2.33 -6.59 -10.98
C ILE A 182 3.67 -6.81 -10.29
N PHE A 183 4.38 -5.72 -9.98
CA PHE A 183 5.73 -5.78 -9.44
C PHE A 183 6.07 -4.53 -8.64
N THR A 184 7.11 -4.60 -7.82
CA THR A 184 7.63 -3.46 -7.06
C THR A 184 8.79 -2.81 -7.83
N SER A 185 8.84 -1.47 -7.88
CA SER A 185 9.90 -0.72 -8.58
C SER A 185 10.27 0.57 -7.87
N ASP A 186 11.51 1.03 -8.06
CA ASP A 186 11.99 2.36 -7.69
C ASP A 186 11.73 3.44 -8.77
N ARG A 187 10.99 3.08 -9.81
CA ARG A 187 10.59 4.01 -10.86
C ARG A 187 9.73 5.13 -10.28
N PRO A 188 10.04 6.40 -10.56
CA PRO A 188 9.17 7.51 -10.18
C PRO A 188 7.90 7.52 -11.04
N ARG A 189 6.80 8.06 -10.50
CA ARG A 189 5.58 8.25 -11.26
C ARG A 189 5.88 9.08 -12.53
N ASP A 190 5.31 8.66 -13.65
CA ASP A 190 5.47 9.30 -14.98
C ASP A 190 6.92 9.50 -15.42
N GLY A 191 7.87 8.80 -14.81
CA GLY A 191 9.30 8.95 -15.07
C GLY A 191 9.90 10.27 -14.54
N GLN A 192 9.13 11.06 -13.80
CA GLN A 192 9.56 12.35 -13.29
C GLN A 192 10.42 12.20 -12.03
N ARG A 193 11.65 12.68 -12.10
CA ARG A 193 12.63 12.49 -11.05
C ARG A 193 12.18 13.00 -9.67
N HIS A 194 11.40 14.08 -9.62
CA HIS A 194 10.88 14.65 -8.39
C HIS A 194 9.73 13.82 -7.76
N LEU A 195 9.21 12.84 -8.48
CA LEU A 195 8.17 11.92 -8.02
C LEU A 195 8.72 10.52 -7.68
N TYR A 196 10.01 10.40 -7.41
CA TYR A 196 10.57 9.15 -6.91
C TYR A 196 9.82 8.69 -5.65
N PRO A 197 9.76 7.37 -5.40
CA PRO A 197 9.32 6.84 -4.13
C PRO A 197 10.09 7.45 -2.96
N GLN A 198 9.62 7.21 -1.75
CA GLN A 198 10.29 7.67 -0.55
C GLN A 198 11.75 7.23 -0.53
N LEU A 199 12.63 8.14 -0.10
CA LEU A 199 13.98 7.77 0.24
C LEU A 199 14.01 7.02 1.58
N ASP A 200 14.95 6.10 1.70
CA ASP A 200 15.34 5.57 2.99
C ASP A 200 15.78 6.71 3.92
N GLU A 201 15.42 6.65 5.19
CA GLU A 201 15.79 7.67 6.17
C GLU A 201 17.30 7.85 6.33
N TYR A 202 18.05 6.79 6.12
CA TYR A 202 19.50 6.74 6.36
C TYR A 202 20.30 6.84 5.07
N GLU A 203 19.66 6.62 3.94
CA GLU A 203 20.31 6.61 2.65
C GLU A 203 19.68 7.62 1.69
N GLU A 204 20.48 8.14 0.81
CA GLU A 204 20.07 9.20 -0.12
C GLU A 204 19.52 8.66 -1.44
N ALA A 205 19.37 7.36 -1.56
CA ALA A 205 18.88 6.71 -2.78
C ALA A 205 17.39 6.39 -2.69
N PRO A 206 16.64 6.49 -3.79
CA PRO A 206 15.26 6.03 -3.84
C PRO A 206 15.14 4.54 -3.49
N THR A 207 14.12 4.20 -2.70
CA THR A 207 13.82 2.83 -2.30
C THR A 207 12.94 2.16 -3.36
N VAL A 208 13.15 0.87 -3.62
CA VAL A 208 12.30 0.07 -4.51
C VAL A 208 11.01 -0.26 -3.77
N SER A 209 10.03 0.59 -3.87
CA SER A 209 8.85 0.54 -2.99
C SER A 209 7.51 0.83 -3.66
N GLY A 210 7.47 1.29 -4.91
CA GLY A 210 6.22 1.53 -5.62
C GLY A 210 5.68 0.24 -6.25
N LEU A 211 4.39 -0.08 -6.06
CA LEU A 211 3.72 -1.21 -6.71
C LEU A 211 3.17 -0.78 -8.07
N TRP A 212 3.64 -1.44 -9.12
CA TRP A 212 3.33 -1.13 -10.51
C TRP A 212 2.61 -2.27 -11.20
N SER A 213 1.78 -1.95 -12.19
CA SER A 213 1.08 -2.90 -13.05
C SER A 213 1.44 -2.64 -14.51
N LEU A 214 1.98 -3.67 -15.19
CA LEU A 214 2.42 -3.64 -16.58
C LEU A 214 1.64 -4.64 -17.42
N GLN A 215 1.09 -4.20 -18.56
CA GLN A 215 0.65 -5.11 -19.62
C GLN A 215 1.80 -5.29 -20.62
N PRO A 216 2.50 -6.45 -20.63
CA PRO A 216 3.70 -6.63 -21.43
C PRO A 216 3.45 -6.52 -22.94
N ALA A 217 2.23 -6.87 -23.40
CA ALA A 217 1.87 -6.87 -24.82
C ALA A 217 1.70 -5.45 -25.38
N THR A 218 1.14 -4.53 -24.60
CA THR A 218 0.82 -3.16 -25.05
C THR A 218 1.79 -2.12 -24.50
N GLY A 219 2.48 -2.41 -23.40
CA GLY A 219 3.30 -1.45 -22.70
C GLY A 219 2.49 -0.53 -21.75
N ASP A 220 1.21 -0.80 -21.58
CA ASP A 220 0.39 -0.07 -20.60
C ASP A 220 0.91 -0.31 -19.19
N LEU A 221 1.36 0.77 -18.54
CA LEU A 221 2.08 0.77 -17.25
C LEU A 221 1.56 1.87 -16.36
N PHE A 222 1.14 1.52 -15.15
CA PHE A 222 0.71 2.51 -14.16
C PHE A 222 1.15 2.13 -12.74
N LEU A 223 1.28 3.14 -11.88
CA LEU A 223 1.57 3.00 -10.45
C LEU A 223 0.27 2.73 -9.70
N MET A 224 0.25 1.67 -8.90
CA MET A 224 -0.93 1.26 -8.11
C MET A 224 -0.96 1.95 -6.75
N THR A 225 0.18 2.09 -6.07
CA THR A 225 0.29 2.66 -4.73
C THR A 225 0.98 4.03 -4.76
N HIS A 226 0.43 5.00 -4.05
CA HIS A 226 0.95 6.37 -3.99
C HIS A 226 1.29 6.79 -2.55
N THR A 227 1.31 5.84 -1.63
CA THR A 227 1.71 6.10 -0.24
C THR A 227 3.20 6.45 -0.16
N PRO A 228 3.61 7.21 0.85
CA PRO A 228 5.03 7.49 1.07
C PRO A 228 5.80 6.25 1.50
N SER A 229 5.10 5.27 2.06
CA SER A 229 5.66 4.03 2.56
C SER A 229 5.79 2.97 1.44
N GLY A 230 6.59 1.93 1.66
CA GLY A 230 6.83 0.93 0.65
C GLY A 230 5.72 -0.12 0.53
N ALA A 231 5.62 -0.74 -0.64
CA ALA A 231 4.76 -1.89 -0.94
C ALA A 231 5.63 -3.04 -1.47
N PHE A 232 5.67 -4.15 -0.75
CA PHE A 232 6.62 -5.23 -0.98
C PHE A 232 5.93 -6.58 -1.14
N SER A 233 6.57 -7.48 -1.88
CA SER A 233 6.21 -8.89 -1.97
C SER A 233 4.71 -9.13 -2.24
N PRO A 234 4.14 -8.57 -3.32
CA PRO A 234 2.75 -8.79 -3.66
C PRO A 234 2.45 -10.25 -3.94
N ILE A 235 1.22 -10.66 -3.66
CA ILE A 235 0.60 -11.90 -4.13
C ILE A 235 -0.79 -11.57 -4.66
N LEU A 236 -1.32 -12.42 -5.54
CA LEU A 236 -2.74 -12.38 -5.89
C LEU A 236 -3.42 -13.56 -5.20
N ASP A 237 -4.37 -13.27 -4.32
CA ASP A 237 -5.08 -14.29 -3.55
C ASP A 237 -6.22 -14.94 -4.35
N SER A 238 -6.81 -15.98 -3.79
CA SER A 238 -7.91 -16.72 -4.41
C SER A 238 -9.19 -15.89 -4.56
N ALA A 239 -9.33 -14.80 -3.83
CA ALA A 239 -10.46 -13.88 -3.93
C ALA A 239 -10.24 -12.77 -5.00
N GLY A 240 -9.05 -12.68 -5.60
CA GLY A 240 -8.70 -11.67 -6.61
C GLY A 240 -8.14 -10.36 -6.03
N ARG A 241 -7.75 -10.35 -4.75
CA ARG A 241 -7.10 -9.21 -4.12
C ARG A 241 -5.58 -9.27 -4.35
N VAL A 242 -4.96 -8.14 -4.64
CA VAL A 242 -3.51 -8.00 -4.55
C VAL A 242 -3.17 -7.74 -3.09
N ILE A 243 -2.64 -8.75 -2.40
CA ILE A 243 -2.16 -8.64 -1.03
C ILE A 243 -0.67 -8.35 -1.07
N PHE A 244 -0.20 -7.38 -0.30
CA PHE A 244 1.21 -6.99 -0.24
C PHE A 244 1.59 -6.61 1.18
N VAL A 245 2.87 -6.63 1.48
CA VAL A 245 3.41 -6.12 2.73
C VAL A 245 3.66 -4.64 2.57
N ARG A 246 2.96 -3.83 3.35
CA ARG A 246 3.16 -2.39 3.37
C ARG A 246 4.01 -1.99 4.56
N TRP A 247 4.99 -1.15 4.30
CA TRP A 247 5.73 -0.45 5.32
C TRP A 247 4.93 0.80 5.74
N ASP A 248 4.31 0.75 6.90
CA ASP A 248 3.55 1.85 7.46
C ASP A 248 4.46 2.74 8.31
N HIS A 249 4.57 3.99 7.87
CA HIS A 249 5.49 4.96 8.42
C HIS A 249 4.83 6.34 8.35
N LEU A 250 4.37 6.86 9.48
CA LEU A 250 3.67 8.14 9.54
C LEU A 250 4.57 9.27 10.06
N GLN A 251 5.81 8.99 10.32
CA GLN A 251 6.74 9.91 10.93
C GLN A 251 7.36 10.86 9.92
N ARG A 252 7.70 12.02 10.41
CA ARG A 252 8.62 12.91 9.74
C ARG A 252 10.01 12.29 9.73
N ASP A 253 10.66 12.40 8.59
CA ASP A 253 12.02 11.92 8.39
C ASP A 253 13.04 12.58 9.34
N GLN A 254 14.04 11.82 9.81
CA GLN A 254 15.03 12.31 10.76
C GLN A 254 15.81 13.52 10.25
N GLN A 255 16.10 13.56 8.97
CA GLN A 255 16.85 14.67 8.40
C GLN A 255 15.99 15.92 8.28
N ALA A 256 14.70 15.77 7.97
CA ALA A 256 13.74 16.87 8.02
C ALA A 256 13.54 17.38 9.45
N ASP A 257 13.54 16.49 10.43
CA ASP A 257 13.50 16.87 11.85
C ASP A 257 14.75 17.65 12.25
N SER A 258 15.92 17.22 11.81
CA SER A 258 17.17 17.92 12.07
C SER A 258 17.18 19.31 11.43
N ASP A 259 16.73 19.44 10.19
CA ASP A 259 16.58 20.74 9.52
C ASP A 259 15.62 21.69 10.25
N ALA A 260 14.55 21.14 10.83
CA ALA A 260 13.56 21.93 11.55
C ALA A 260 14.04 22.35 12.96
N GLN A 261 14.90 21.58 13.59
CA GLN A 261 15.31 21.76 15.00
C GLN A 261 16.65 22.47 15.15
N SER A 262 17.51 22.45 14.13
CA SER A 262 18.87 22.94 14.25
C SER A 262 19.27 23.88 13.10
N ALA A 263 19.58 25.12 13.44
CA ALA A 263 20.11 26.07 12.48
C ALA A 263 21.54 25.73 12.01
N SER A 264 22.23 24.83 12.71
CA SER A 264 23.62 24.42 12.39
C SER A 264 23.70 23.22 11.48
N ILE A 265 22.62 22.48 11.32
CA ILE A 265 22.54 21.31 10.45
C ILE A 265 21.53 21.63 9.36
N ASN A 266 21.93 21.54 8.11
CA ASN A 266 21.09 21.81 6.97
C ASN A 266 21.25 20.72 5.93
N TYR A 267 20.36 19.73 5.97
CA TYR A 267 20.26 18.68 4.97
C TYR A 267 19.54 19.14 3.69
N GLY A 268 18.91 20.34 3.72
CA GLY A 268 18.21 20.91 2.58
C GLY A 268 16.92 20.16 2.24
N THR A 269 16.16 19.77 3.25
CA THR A 269 14.81 19.21 3.06
C THR A 269 13.82 20.36 2.90
N PHE A 270 13.02 20.33 1.85
CA PHE A 270 12.08 21.38 1.52
C PHE A 270 10.70 20.82 1.23
N ASN A 271 9.67 21.49 1.76
CA ASN A 271 8.30 21.29 1.31
C ASN A 271 8.13 21.90 -0.08
N TRP A 272 7.28 21.29 -0.87
CA TRP A 272 6.94 21.79 -2.20
C TRP A 272 5.42 21.99 -2.29
N ASN A 273 5.02 23.01 -3.04
CA ASN A 273 3.60 23.38 -3.17
C ASN A 273 2.80 22.47 -4.11
N GLY A 274 3.40 21.44 -4.66
CA GLY A 274 2.71 20.48 -5.53
C GLY A 274 3.64 19.45 -6.14
N GLU A 275 3.08 18.53 -6.89
CA GLU A 275 3.80 17.48 -7.61
C GLU A 275 4.20 17.86 -9.03
N SER A 276 3.73 19.00 -9.55
CA SER A 276 4.06 19.47 -10.88
C SER A 276 5.58 19.66 -11.07
N PRO A 277 6.12 19.46 -12.27
CA PRO A 277 7.50 19.84 -12.60
C PRO A 277 7.79 21.33 -12.35
N SER A 278 6.79 22.18 -12.42
CA SER A 278 6.89 23.63 -12.15
C SER A 278 6.65 23.99 -10.68
N ALA A 279 6.40 23.03 -9.80
CA ALA A 279 6.24 23.29 -8.37
C ALA A 279 7.50 23.95 -7.79
N VAL A 280 7.30 24.83 -6.81
CA VAL A 280 8.35 25.57 -6.14
C VAL A 280 8.48 25.16 -4.68
N ALA A 281 9.68 25.24 -4.14
CA ALA A 281 9.91 24.99 -2.73
C ALA A 281 9.22 26.07 -1.89
N THR A 282 8.54 25.64 -0.82
CA THR A 282 7.99 26.53 0.18
C THR A 282 9.01 26.76 1.29
N THR A 283 8.87 27.85 2.02
CA THR A 283 9.72 28.12 3.19
C THR A 283 9.21 27.45 4.46
N ASN A 284 8.00 26.91 4.42
CA ASN A 284 7.38 26.26 5.56
C ASN A 284 7.77 24.78 5.61
N GLN A 285 8.46 24.41 6.68
CA GLN A 285 8.80 23.01 7.00
C GLN A 285 8.04 22.50 8.23
N THR A 286 6.98 23.20 8.63
CA THR A 286 6.21 22.87 9.82
C THR A 286 5.21 21.77 9.51
N GLU A 287 5.32 20.68 10.22
CA GLU A 287 4.35 19.57 10.19
C GLU A 287 3.06 19.99 10.90
N VAL A 288 1.93 19.77 10.25
CA VAL A 288 0.61 20.11 10.83
C VAL A 288 -0.06 18.92 11.50
N PHE A 289 0.38 17.72 11.19
CA PHE A 289 -0.15 16.50 11.77
C PHE A 289 0.64 16.12 13.03
N PRO A 290 0.01 16.10 14.23
CA PRO A 290 0.74 15.98 15.49
C PRO A 290 1.02 14.52 15.87
N GLU A 291 1.78 13.82 15.06
CA GLU A 291 2.28 12.47 15.34
C GLU A 291 3.81 12.43 15.20
N PRO A 292 4.53 13.33 15.89
CA PRO A 292 5.97 13.44 15.69
C PRO A 292 6.71 12.31 16.35
N ARG A 293 7.96 12.13 15.90
CA ARG A 293 8.94 11.26 16.55
C ARG A 293 9.22 11.69 18.00
N THR A 294 9.82 10.80 18.75
CA THR A 294 10.23 11.00 20.14
C THR A 294 11.04 12.29 20.33
N GLY A 295 11.82 12.70 19.34
CA GLY A 295 12.62 13.94 19.41
C GLY A 295 11.82 15.25 19.21
N ARG A 296 10.52 15.17 18.88
CA ARG A 296 9.68 16.32 18.56
C ARG A 296 8.64 16.63 19.63
N ASN A 297 9.02 16.54 20.89
CA ASN A 297 8.13 16.86 22.02
C ASN A 297 7.62 18.32 22.01
N ASP A 298 8.30 19.21 21.27
CA ASP A 298 7.84 20.58 21.03
C ASP A 298 6.48 20.65 20.33
N LEU A 299 6.21 19.72 19.40
CA LEU A 299 4.94 19.64 18.69
C LEU A 299 3.82 18.99 19.53
N LEU A 300 4.17 18.37 20.64
CA LEU A 300 3.24 17.70 21.53
C LEU A 300 2.85 18.53 22.75
N ALA A 301 3.41 19.74 22.88
CA ALA A 301 3.11 20.62 23.99
C ALA A 301 1.59 20.89 24.10
N GLY A 302 1.03 20.65 25.27
CA GLY A 302 -0.40 20.81 25.54
C GLY A 302 -1.29 19.64 25.07
N THR A 303 -0.72 18.56 24.54
CA THR A 303 -1.46 17.33 24.22
C THR A 303 -1.19 16.24 25.27
N GLY A 304 -2.00 15.18 25.29
CA GLY A 304 -1.75 13.99 26.10
C GLY A 304 -0.84 12.96 25.42
N LEU A 305 -0.21 13.33 24.30
CA LEU A 305 0.63 12.44 23.51
C LEU A 305 2.09 12.51 23.96
N THR A 306 2.79 11.41 23.83
CA THR A 306 4.26 11.34 23.85
C THR A 306 4.76 10.96 22.46
N GLY A 307 5.94 11.45 22.11
CA GLY A 307 6.59 11.05 20.87
C GLY A 307 6.82 9.54 20.84
N HIS A 308 6.55 8.92 19.69
CA HIS A 308 6.69 7.48 19.49
C HIS A 308 7.24 7.17 18.10
N THR A 309 7.79 6.01 17.95
CA THR A 309 8.15 5.47 16.65
C THR A 309 7.03 4.57 16.14
N PHE A 310 6.75 4.73 14.88
CA PHE A 310 5.72 3.99 14.18
C PHE A 310 6.33 3.49 12.88
N ASN A 311 6.72 2.23 12.85
CA ASN A 311 7.45 1.62 11.76
C ASN A 311 7.11 0.13 11.72
N HIS A 312 6.16 -0.24 10.83
CA HIS A 312 5.57 -1.57 10.78
C HIS A 312 5.41 -2.08 9.36
N PHE A 313 5.53 -3.39 9.23
CA PHE A 313 5.32 -4.13 7.99
C PHE A 313 4.13 -5.07 8.15
N PHE A 314 2.97 -4.69 7.61
CA PHE A 314 1.73 -5.47 7.72
C PHE A 314 1.08 -5.73 6.36
N PRO A 315 0.21 -6.75 6.24
CA PRO A 315 -0.50 -7.04 5.02
C PRO A 315 -1.58 -5.98 4.73
N TRP A 316 -1.53 -5.46 3.53
CA TRP A 316 -2.52 -4.58 2.92
C TRP A 316 -3.09 -5.24 1.66
N GLN A 317 -4.23 -4.75 1.21
CA GLN A 317 -4.89 -5.19 0.00
C GLN A 317 -5.15 -4.02 -0.93
N ILE A 318 -5.22 -4.31 -2.23
CA ILE A 318 -5.59 -3.37 -3.28
C ILE A 318 -6.17 -4.17 -4.46
N ASN A 319 -7.07 -3.57 -5.24
CA ASN A 319 -7.50 -4.16 -6.50
C ASN A 319 -6.42 -4.06 -7.57
N GLU A 320 -6.48 -4.89 -8.62
CA GLU A 320 -5.50 -4.87 -9.72
C GLU A 320 -5.48 -3.57 -10.53
N ASP A 321 -6.53 -2.75 -10.43
CA ASP A 321 -6.60 -1.41 -11.03
C ASP A 321 -6.10 -0.30 -10.09
N GLY A 322 -5.62 -0.66 -8.89
CA GLY A 322 -5.11 0.29 -7.91
C GLY A 322 -6.18 0.92 -7.02
N THR A 323 -7.44 0.52 -7.15
CA THR A 323 -8.53 1.00 -6.30
C THR A 323 -8.66 0.17 -5.01
N GLU A 324 -9.42 0.66 -4.05
CA GLU A 324 -9.79 -0.04 -2.81
C GLU A 324 -8.57 -0.45 -1.96
N GLU A 325 -7.53 0.41 -1.89
CA GLU A 325 -6.40 0.17 -0.99
C GLU A 325 -6.86 0.20 0.47
N GLU A 326 -6.59 -0.86 1.21
CA GLU A 326 -7.00 -1.00 2.60
C GLU A 326 -6.12 -1.98 3.38
N THR A 327 -6.06 -1.84 4.70
CA THR A 327 -5.41 -2.83 5.56
C THR A 327 -6.17 -4.17 5.54
N VAL A 328 -5.43 -5.28 5.51
CA VAL A 328 -6.06 -6.60 5.62
C VAL A 328 -6.50 -6.87 7.05
N ASN A 329 -5.65 -6.56 8.04
CA ASN A 329 -5.96 -6.86 9.41
C ASN A 329 -5.45 -5.81 10.41
N HIS A 330 -6.12 -5.73 11.56
CA HIS A 330 -5.69 -4.98 12.72
C HIS A 330 -5.19 -5.89 13.87
N VAL A 331 -5.45 -7.18 13.76
CA VAL A 331 -5.16 -8.15 14.83
C VAL A 331 -3.66 -8.42 14.89
N GLY A 332 -3.14 -8.46 16.10
CA GLY A 332 -1.73 -8.72 16.36
C GLY A 332 -0.85 -7.49 16.38
N ARG A 333 -1.30 -6.37 15.87
CA ARG A 333 -0.56 -5.12 15.88
C ARG A 333 -0.25 -4.67 17.31
N HIS A 334 0.93 -4.13 17.50
CA HIS A 334 1.41 -3.67 18.81
C HIS A 334 1.98 -2.26 18.77
N GLU A 335 1.85 -1.57 17.65
CA GLU A 335 2.31 -0.18 17.44
C GLU A 335 1.83 0.77 18.53
N LEU A 336 0.77 0.37 19.21
CA LEU A 336 0.13 1.16 20.27
C LEU A 336 0.56 0.72 21.66
N GLY A 337 1.39 -0.30 21.76
CA GLY A 337 2.00 -0.68 23.03
C GLY A 337 3.07 0.30 23.51
N GLY A 338 3.56 0.11 24.71
CA GLY A 338 4.64 0.93 25.25
C GLY A 338 4.24 2.37 25.53
N SER A 339 4.96 3.31 24.95
CA SER A 339 4.78 4.74 25.24
C SER A 339 3.43 5.29 24.83
N TYR A 340 2.86 4.78 23.77
CA TYR A 340 1.60 5.28 23.24
C TYR A 340 0.42 4.93 24.17
N ALA A 341 0.29 3.67 24.54
CA ALA A 341 -0.78 3.20 25.40
C ALA A 341 -0.74 3.84 26.80
N ASN A 342 0.45 4.16 27.29
CA ASN A 342 0.62 4.83 28.58
C ASN A 342 0.21 6.31 28.58
N ALA A 343 0.27 6.96 27.43
CA ALA A 343 0.05 8.39 27.31
C ALA A 343 -1.39 8.75 26.92
N THR A 344 -2.08 7.86 26.22
CA THR A 344 -3.33 8.19 25.55
C THR A 344 -4.38 7.09 25.70
N PHE A 345 -5.64 7.44 25.59
CA PHE A 345 -6.79 6.56 25.42
C PHE A 345 -7.11 5.56 26.53
N ASN A 346 -6.23 5.31 27.50
CA ASN A 346 -6.47 4.37 28.58
C ASN A 346 -7.62 4.76 29.50
N ASN A 347 -8.13 5.96 29.38
CA ASN A 347 -9.35 6.43 30.05
C ASN A 347 -10.59 6.42 29.13
N ASP A 348 -10.48 5.91 27.92
CA ASP A 348 -11.63 5.82 27.01
C ASP A 348 -12.52 4.62 27.40
N PRO A 349 -13.77 4.84 27.80
CA PRO A 349 -14.67 3.75 28.18
C PRO A 349 -15.10 2.87 27.00
N ASN A 350 -14.86 3.29 25.75
CA ASN A 350 -15.12 2.47 24.58
C ASN A 350 -14.03 1.42 24.33
N ILE A 351 -12.86 1.57 24.98
CA ILE A 351 -11.77 0.61 24.89
C ILE A 351 -11.98 -0.42 25.97
N GLN A 352 -12.42 -1.60 25.61
CA GLN A 352 -12.62 -2.70 26.53
C GLN A 352 -11.37 -3.56 26.68
N ASP A 353 -10.60 -3.67 25.62
CA ASP A 353 -9.48 -4.59 25.51
C ASP A 353 -8.22 -3.85 25.08
N LEU A 354 -7.45 -3.39 26.07
CA LEU A 354 -6.16 -2.75 25.82
C LEU A 354 -5.07 -3.80 25.76
N TYR A 355 -4.47 -3.96 24.59
CA TYR A 355 -3.41 -4.92 24.36
C TYR A 355 -2.31 -4.92 25.45
N TYR A 356 -1.90 -3.76 25.91
CA TYR A 356 -0.75 -3.60 26.78
C TYR A 356 -1.06 -3.88 28.27
N PHE A 357 -2.31 -3.72 28.71
CA PHE A 357 -2.68 -3.78 30.11
C PHE A 357 -3.37 -5.07 30.56
N GLY A 358 -3.28 -6.12 29.79
CA GLY A 358 -3.77 -7.44 30.18
C GLY A 358 -5.28 -7.67 30.02
N ASN A 359 -6.05 -6.65 29.67
CA ASN A 359 -7.49 -6.75 29.39
C ASN A 359 -7.79 -6.86 27.89
N HIS A 360 -6.78 -7.14 27.10
CA HIS A 360 -6.92 -7.37 25.68
C HIS A 360 -7.38 -8.79 25.40
N TYR A 361 -8.11 -8.97 24.35
CA TYR A 361 -8.57 -10.29 23.93
C TYR A 361 -7.72 -10.89 22.80
N ASN A 362 -6.89 -10.10 22.12
CA ASN A 362 -5.93 -10.62 21.17
C ASN A 362 -4.69 -11.11 21.90
N THR A 363 -4.57 -12.42 22.07
CA THR A 363 -3.46 -13.05 22.78
C THR A 363 -2.23 -13.27 21.93
N ASN A 364 -2.35 -13.17 20.60
CA ASN A 364 -1.28 -13.51 19.65
C ASN A 364 -0.82 -12.26 18.90
N THR A 365 0.04 -11.49 19.57
CA THR A 365 0.61 -10.26 19.02
C THR A 365 1.80 -10.55 18.13
N ILE A 366 2.02 -9.71 17.12
CA ILE A 366 3.16 -9.75 16.19
C ILE A 366 3.75 -8.37 16.01
N SER A 367 5.04 -8.32 15.69
CA SER A 367 5.74 -7.07 15.38
C SER A 367 5.59 -6.68 13.92
N ASN A 368 5.76 -7.64 13.03
CA ASN A 368 5.65 -7.48 11.60
C ASN A 368 5.00 -8.73 11.00
N PHE A 369 4.53 -8.63 9.75
CA PHE A 369 4.01 -9.76 8.99
C PHE A 369 4.64 -9.76 7.61
N LEU A 370 5.76 -10.46 7.48
CA LEU A 370 6.58 -10.46 6.27
C LEU A 370 6.35 -11.74 5.45
N HIS A 371 6.75 -11.76 4.18
CA HIS A 371 6.71 -12.93 3.29
C HIS A 371 5.33 -13.58 3.15
N VAL A 372 4.28 -12.78 2.95
CA VAL A 372 2.89 -13.25 2.83
C VAL A 372 2.73 -14.30 1.74
N ARG A 373 2.02 -15.40 2.05
CA ARG A 373 1.56 -16.43 1.11
C ARG A 373 0.19 -16.92 1.52
N GLU A 374 -0.71 -17.11 0.55
CA GLU A 374 -2.01 -17.75 0.81
C GLU A 374 -1.86 -19.28 0.85
N ASP A 375 -2.61 -19.93 1.73
CA ASP A 375 -2.74 -21.38 1.78
C ASP A 375 -3.56 -21.86 0.56
N PRO A 376 -3.02 -22.70 -0.33
CA PRO A 376 -3.74 -23.16 -1.51
C PRO A 376 -4.94 -24.07 -1.16
N ASN A 377 -4.97 -24.62 0.05
CA ASN A 377 -6.00 -25.54 0.51
C ASN A 377 -7.10 -24.84 1.34
N THR A 378 -6.81 -23.64 1.83
CA THR A 378 -7.70 -22.88 2.72
C THR A 378 -7.74 -21.41 2.27
N PRO A 379 -8.58 -21.07 1.29
CA PRO A 379 -8.71 -19.69 0.81
C PRO A 379 -8.93 -18.70 1.95
N GLY A 380 -8.17 -17.58 1.93
CA GLY A 380 -8.23 -16.56 2.97
C GLY A 380 -7.42 -16.89 4.23
N LEU A 381 -6.68 -17.99 4.28
CA LEU A 381 -5.66 -18.24 5.29
C LEU A 381 -4.28 -17.86 4.74
N PHE A 382 -3.59 -16.95 5.41
CA PHE A 382 -2.28 -16.49 4.99
C PHE A 382 -1.21 -16.95 5.96
N TYR A 383 -0.08 -17.38 5.42
CA TYR A 383 1.17 -17.61 6.15
C TYR A 383 2.08 -16.39 6.01
N GLY A 384 2.81 -16.08 7.07
CA GLY A 384 3.80 -15.01 7.09
C GLY A 384 4.84 -15.23 8.17
N VAL A 385 5.71 -14.25 8.32
CA VAL A 385 6.80 -14.28 9.30
C VAL A 385 6.72 -13.05 10.21
N ASP A 386 6.59 -13.29 11.51
CA ASP A 386 6.81 -12.28 12.53
C ASP A 386 8.31 -12.21 12.84
N ALA A 387 8.97 -11.15 12.45
CA ALA A 387 10.40 -10.96 12.58
C ALA A 387 10.74 -9.51 12.92
N PRO A 388 11.91 -9.24 13.53
CA PRO A 388 12.41 -7.89 13.67
C PRO A 388 12.74 -7.28 12.31
N GLU A 389 12.71 -5.98 12.23
CA GLU A 389 13.05 -5.22 11.02
C GLU A 389 14.52 -5.42 10.61
N PHE A 390 15.42 -5.42 11.59
CA PHE A 390 16.86 -5.53 11.38
C PHE A 390 17.46 -6.76 12.05
N GLY A 391 18.63 -7.18 11.59
CA GLY A 391 19.50 -8.13 12.27
C GLY A 391 19.16 -9.60 12.09
N SER A 392 18.11 -9.94 11.36
CA SER A 392 17.67 -11.32 11.12
C SER A 392 17.39 -11.65 9.66
N HIS A 393 17.65 -10.75 8.71
CA HIS A 393 17.27 -10.90 7.30
C HIS A 393 15.79 -11.22 7.12
N ALA A 394 14.92 -10.59 7.91
CA ALA A 394 13.48 -10.86 7.97
C ALA A 394 13.14 -12.33 8.27
N ALA A 395 14.03 -13.04 8.94
CA ALA A 395 13.79 -14.37 9.48
C ALA A 395 13.31 -14.29 10.93
N GLY A 396 12.29 -15.06 11.27
CA GLY A 396 11.65 -15.05 12.57
C GLY A 396 10.70 -16.21 12.77
N GLN A 397 9.57 -15.95 13.40
CA GLN A 397 8.52 -16.93 13.68
C GLN A 397 7.55 -17.06 12.50
N ILE A 398 7.22 -18.27 12.09
CA ILE A 398 6.10 -18.48 11.16
C ILE A 398 4.78 -18.32 11.92
N VAL A 399 3.91 -17.52 11.33
CA VAL A 399 2.56 -17.28 11.82
C VAL A 399 1.55 -17.48 10.69
N SER A 400 0.29 -17.72 11.04
CA SER A 400 -0.81 -17.64 10.09
C SER A 400 -1.82 -16.58 10.51
N LEU A 401 -2.51 -16.03 9.52
CA LEU A 401 -3.56 -15.02 9.67
C LEU A 401 -4.82 -15.51 8.96
N THR A 402 -5.96 -15.54 9.67
CA THR A 402 -7.26 -15.67 9.00
C THR A 402 -7.64 -14.32 8.40
N GLY A 403 -7.64 -14.22 7.08
CA GLY A 403 -7.82 -12.96 6.33
C GLY A 403 -8.94 -13.04 5.29
N GLY A 404 -9.99 -13.84 5.55
CA GLY A 404 -11.11 -13.99 4.63
C GLY A 404 -11.85 -12.68 4.38
N THR A 405 -12.37 -12.50 3.17
CA THR A 405 -13.07 -11.27 2.72
C THR A 405 -14.37 -10.98 3.49
N ASN A 406 -14.87 -11.94 4.24
CA ASN A 406 -16.09 -11.82 5.05
C ASN A 406 -15.82 -11.46 6.52
N LEU A 407 -14.57 -11.22 6.88
CA LEU A 407 -14.20 -10.85 8.24
C LEU A 407 -13.84 -9.37 8.33
N ASN A 408 -14.29 -8.72 9.40
CA ASN A 408 -13.72 -7.44 9.79
C ASN A 408 -12.25 -7.63 10.17
N ALA A 409 -11.41 -6.65 9.84
CA ALA A 409 -9.98 -6.70 10.10
C ALA A 409 -9.63 -7.00 11.58
N ALA A 410 -10.42 -6.49 12.53
CA ALA A 410 -10.22 -6.75 13.97
C ALA A 410 -10.71 -8.15 14.41
N GLN A 411 -11.44 -8.88 13.60
CA GLN A 411 -11.91 -10.24 13.88
C GLN A 411 -10.97 -11.32 13.35
N MET A 412 -10.00 -10.96 12.53
CA MET A 412 -9.00 -11.88 12.02
C MET A 412 -8.06 -12.33 13.13
N THR A 413 -7.63 -13.58 13.09
CA THR A 413 -6.81 -14.15 14.16
C THR A 413 -5.41 -14.51 13.67
N ILE A 414 -4.42 -14.25 14.53
CA ILE A 414 -3.04 -14.71 14.35
C ILE A 414 -2.85 -16.02 15.10
N THR A 415 -2.26 -17.01 14.46
CA THR A 415 -1.84 -18.27 15.08
C THR A 415 -0.33 -18.44 14.96
N TYR A 416 0.34 -18.72 16.07
CA TYR A 416 1.77 -19.04 16.09
C TYR A 416 1.98 -20.48 15.63
N LEU A 417 2.75 -20.65 14.56
CA LEU A 417 3.00 -21.95 13.96
C LEU A 417 4.36 -22.56 14.39
N THR A 418 5.33 -21.72 14.70
CA THR A 418 6.61 -22.13 15.30
C THR A 418 6.75 -21.57 16.71
N PRO A 419 7.69 -22.02 17.55
CA PRO A 419 7.81 -21.50 18.93
C PRO A 419 7.90 -19.98 18.99
N ARG A 420 7.26 -19.38 19.97
CA ARG A 420 7.24 -17.92 20.15
C ARG A 420 8.63 -17.32 20.34
N SER A 421 9.54 -18.06 20.92
CA SER A 421 10.95 -17.69 21.08
C SER A 421 11.65 -17.41 19.75
N THR A 422 11.18 -17.99 18.64
CA THR A 422 11.77 -17.82 17.29
C THR A 422 11.36 -16.50 16.61
N ARG A 423 10.57 -15.64 17.27
CA ARG A 423 10.20 -14.33 16.72
C ARG A 423 11.39 -13.42 16.47
N THR A 424 12.42 -13.55 17.28
CA THR A 424 13.61 -12.72 17.22
C THR A 424 14.84 -13.53 17.59
N TYR A 425 16.00 -13.05 17.24
CA TYR A 425 17.27 -13.63 17.67
C TYR A 425 17.54 -13.37 19.16
N ALA A 426 18.31 -14.25 19.79
CA ALA A 426 18.80 -14.06 21.16
C ALA A 426 20.00 -13.12 21.18
N SER A 427 20.18 -12.38 22.27
CA SER A 427 21.27 -11.41 22.44
C SER A 427 22.63 -12.07 22.68
N SER A 428 22.65 -13.30 23.18
CA SER A 428 23.86 -14.07 23.47
C SER A 428 23.55 -15.57 23.50
N PRO A 429 24.56 -16.45 23.38
CA PRO A 429 24.35 -17.89 23.51
C PRO A 429 23.71 -18.31 24.85
N ALA A 430 23.98 -17.59 25.93
CA ALA A 430 23.42 -17.86 27.24
C ALA A 430 21.94 -17.48 27.38
N THR A 431 21.43 -16.67 26.49
CA THR A 431 20.03 -16.18 26.50
C THR A 431 19.15 -16.89 25.47
N ILE A 432 19.64 -17.90 24.77
CA ILE A 432 18.84 -18.67 23.82
C ILE A 432 17.79 -19.48 24.60
N PRO A 433 16.50 -19.27 24.38
CA PRO A 433 15.47 -20.07 25.02
C PRO A 433 15.53 -21.55 24.61
N PRO A 434 15.20 -22.49 25.50
CA PRO A 434 15.30 -23.93 25.21
C PRO A 434 14.43 -24.41 24.03
N ASP A 435 13.35 -23.70 23.76
CA ASP A 435 12.41 -23.99 22.66
C ASP A 435 12.76 -23.24 21.38
N HIS A 436 13.86 -22.46 21.35
CA HIS A 436 14.26 -21.71 20.16
C HIS A 436 14.87 -22.63 19.11
N SER A 437 14.09 -22.93 18.09
CA SER A 437 14.46 -23.89 17.05
C SER A 437 15.19 -23.28 15.85
N GLY A 438 15.70 -22.05 15.97
CA GLY A 438 16.26 -21.27 14.86
C GLY A 438 15.24 -20.25 14.32
N LEU A 439 15.56 -19.64 13.16
CA LEU A 439 14.75 -18.61 12.55
C LEU A 439 14.27 -19.07 11.17
N TYR A 440 13.07 -18.62 10.77
CA TYR A 440 12.38 -19.05 9.57
C TYR A 440 12.02 -17.87 8.68
N ARG A 441 12.02 -18.09 7.35
CA ARG A 441 11.50 -17.12 6.38
C ARG A 441 10.91 -17.82 5.15
N ASN A 442 10.19 -17.08 4.29
CA ASN A 442 9.61 -17.56 3.04
C ASN A 442 8.75 -18.83 3.23
N PRO A 443 7.72 -18.84 4.09
CA PRO A 443 6.86 -20.02 4.26
C PRO A 443 6.09 -20.30 2.96
N LEU A 444 5.93 -21.60 2.64
CA LEU A 444 5.15 -22.12 1.54
C LEU A 444 4.35 -23.33 2.03
N MET A 445 3.03 -23.27 1.99
CA MET A 445 2.17 -24.43 2.08
C MET A 445 1.96 -24.99 0.67
N THR A 446 2.15 -26.29 0.49
CA THR A 446 1.93 -26.96 -0.79
C THR A 446 0.50 -27.50 -0.90
N THR A 447 0.05 -27.78 -2.10
CA THR A 447 -1.30 -28.31 -2.36
C THR A 447 -1.53 -29.70 -1.74
N ASP A 448 -0.47 -30.44 -1.48
CA ASP A 448 -0.47 -31.75 -0.80
C ASP A 448 -0.13 -31.68 0.70
N GLY A 449 -0.11 -30.47 1.27
CA GLY A 449 -0.09 -30.24 2.72
C GLY A 449 1.29 -30.19 3.39
N TYR A 450 2.37 -30.08 2.63
CA TYR A 450 3.69 -29.82 3.22
C TYR A 450 3.89 -28.33 3.49
N LEU A 451 4.32 -27.99 4.70
CA LEU A 451 4.83 -26.67 5.02
C LEU A 451 6.34 -26.66 4.82
N ILE A 452 6.81 -25.82 3.91
CA ILE A 452 8.23 -25.62 3.59
C ILE A 452 8.62 -24.19 4.00
N ALA A 453 9.82 -24.01 4.54
CA ALA A 453 10.37 -22.68 4.81
C ALA A 453 11.89 -22.67 4.71
N ALA A 454 12.47 -21.53 4.40
CA ALA A 454 13.90 -21.31 4.60
C ALA A 454 14.16 -21.20 6.10
N HIS A 455 15.16 -21.91 6.59
CA HIS A 455 15.47 -22.00 8.01
C HIS A 455 16.97 -21.94 8.26
N THR A 456 17.36 -21.20 9.28
CA THR A 456 18.71 -21.25 9.88
C THR A 456 18.62 -21.73 11.32
N ALA A 457 19.55 -22.59 11.72
CA ALA A 457 19.65 -23.02 13.12
C ALA A 457 20.33 -21.97 14.02
N TRP A 458 20.99 -20.97 13.43
CA TRP A 458 21.62 -19.90 14.19
C TRP A 458 20.57 -18.99 14.83
N ALA A 459 20.54 -18.94 16.14
CA ALA A 459 19.53 -18.27 16.93
C ALA A 459 19.97 -16.87 17.40
N LEU A 460 21.13 -16.40 17.01
CA LEU A 460 21.66 -15.10 17.41
C LEU A 460 21.55 -14.09 16.28
N TYR A 461 21.88 -12.85 16.59
CA TYR A 461 22.03 -11.77 15.60
C TYR A 461 22.90 -12.25 14.43
N GLU A 462 22.51 -11.87 13.25
CA GLU A 462 23.13 -12.37 12.02
C GLU A 462 24.59 -11.94 11.91
N GLY A 463 24.98 -10.86 12.40
CA GLY A 463 26.31 -10.26 12.35
C GLY A 463 27.34 -10.97 11.45
N SER A 464 27.95 -10.26 10.55
CA SER A 464 28.95 -10.82 9.65
C SER A 464 30.22 -11.22 10.40
N GLY A 465 30.54 -12.52 10.38
CA GLY A 465 31.86 -13.02 10.84
C GLY A 465 32.98 -12.85 9.82
N GLY A 466 32.65 -12.37 8.60
CA GLY A 466 33.59 -12.25 7.49
C GLY A 466 34.15 -10.84 7.29
N THR A 467 34.92 -10.68 6.25
CA THR A 467 35.40 -9.40 5.74
C THR A 467 34.61 -9.01 4.48
N THR A 468 34.73 -7.76 4.02
CA THR A 468 34.14 -7.31 2.75
C THR A 468 34.58 -8.19 1.57
N ALA A 469 35.86 -8.64 1.56
CA ALA A 469 36.36 -9.51 0.52
C ALA A 469 35.91 -10.99 0.67
N PHE A 470 35.56 -11.40 1.88
CA PHE A 470 35.12 -12.77 2.20
C PHE A 470 33.89 -12.69 3.11
N PRO A 471 32.73 -12.27 2.60
CA PRO A 471 31.53 -12.16 3.40
C PRO A 471 31.14 -13.55 3.92
N SER A 472 30.93 -13.64 5.21
CA SER A 472 30.52 -14.87 5.88
C SER A 472 29.29 -14.51 6.72
N SER A 473 28.14 -14.96 6.30
CA SER A 473 26.94 -14.92 7.13
C SER A 473 26.96 -16.04 8.15
N ASN A 474 26.51 -15.75 9.36
CA ASN A 474 26.26 -16.81 10.34
C ASN A 474 25.02 -17.63 10.03
N TYR A 475 24.13 -17.11 9.17
CA TYR A 475 22.95 -17.82 8.74
C TYR A 475 23.26 -18.74 7.56
N ASP A 476 22.89 -20.01 7.68
CA ASP A 476 22.82 -20.99 6.61
C ASP A 476 21.35 -21.25 6.29
N LEU A 477 20.73 -20.33 5.54
CA LEU A 477 19.32 -20.40 5.19
C LEU A 477 19.08 -21.48 4.16
N ARG A 478 18.48 -22.60 4.59
CA ARG A 478 18.20 -23.78 3.78
C ARG A 478 16.70 -24.05 3.77
N LEU A 479 16.15 -24.37 2.60
CA LEU A 479 14.78 -24.84 2.49
C LEU A 479 14.60 -26.17 3.19
N LYS A 480 13.65 -26.25 4.11
CA LYS A 480 13.32 -27.45 4.87
C LYS A 480 11.84 -27.74 4.87
N PHE A 481 11.51 -29.00 4.86
CA PHE A 481 10.18 -29.43 5.32
C PHE A 481 10.06 -29.15 6.79
N LEU A 482 8.93 -28.58 7.21
CA LEU A 482 8.67 -28.38 8.62
C LEU A 482 7.87 -29.55 9.17
N GLN A 483 8.22 -29.98 10.37
CA GLN A 483 7.60 -31.10 11.04
C GLN A 483 6.77 -30.64 12.23
N LEU A 484 5.50 -31.01 12.25
CA LEU A 484 4.59 -30.70 13.34
C LEU A 484 4.88 -31.62 14.52
N THR A 485 5.21 -31.06 15.68
CA THR A 485 5.47 -31.79 16.92
C THR A 485 4.89 -31.00 18.09
N GLY A 486 4.01 -31.62 18.87
CA GLY A 486 3.39 -30.95 20.03
C GLY A 486 2.52 -29.74 19.70
N GLY A 487 2.01 -29.65 18.46
CA GLY A 487 1.18 -28.52 18.00
C GLY A 487 1.97 -27.37 17.39
N LEU A 488 3.30 -27.41 17.36
CA LEU A 488 4.16 -26.43 16.72
C LEU A 488 5.05 -27.07 15.67
N TYR A 489 5.36 -26.31 14.63
CA TYR A 489 6.28 -26.73 13.59
C TYR A 489 7.74 -26.46 14.03
N GLY A 490 8.60 -27.42 13.73
CA GLY A 490 10.04 -27.30 13.85
C GLY A 490 10.74 -27.68 12.54
N PRO A 491 12.07 -27.49 12.43
CA PRO A 491 12.82 -27.83 11.22
C PRO A 491 12.91 -29.35 11.06
N GLY A 492 12.47 -29.83 9.88
CA GLY A 492 12.61 -31.23 9.47
C GLY A 492 13.71 -31.42 8.43
N ALA A 493 13.51 -32.37 7.51
CA ALA A 493 14.47 -32.70 6.46
C ALA A 493 14.71 -31.51 5.49
N PRO A 494 15.93 -31.30 5.03
CA PRO A 494 16.21 -30.28 4.02
C PRO A 494 15.61 -30.67 2.66
N LEU A 495 15.21 -29.66 1.89
CA LEU A 495 14.66 -29.84 0.55
C LEU A 495 15.71 -30.29 -0.47
N THR A 496 16.95 -29.90 -0.25
CA THR A 496 18.12 -30.22 -1.07
C THR A 496 19.31 -30.70 -0.21
N SER A 497 20.30 -31.31 -0.81
CA SER A 497 21.55 -31.72 -0.11
C SER A 497 22.51 -30.55 0.19
N GLY A 498 22.16 -29.31 -0.26
CA GLY A 498 23.05 -28.17 -0.21
C GLY A 498 23.55 -27.78 -1.59
N LEU A 499 23.35 -26.49 -1.92
CA LEU A 499 23.82 -25.99 -3.21
C LEU A 499 24.97 -25.02 -2.98
N THR A 500 26.07 -25.26 -3.71
CA THR A 500 27.27 -24.44 -3.62
C THR A 500 27.57 -23.80 -4.96
N ASN A 501 28.16 -22.63 -4.94
CA ASN A 501 28.75 -22.00 -6.11
C ASN A 501 30.11 -21.42 -5.71
N ARG A 502 31.12 -21.63 -6.54
CA ARG A 502 32.37 -20.88 -6.42
C ARG A 502 32.19 -19.59 -7.25
N ALA A 503 31.96 -18.46 -6.58
CA ALA A 503 31.72 -17.17 -7.21
C ALA A 503 32.74 -16.13 -6.72
N SER A 504 33.24 -15.32 -7.62
CA SER A 504 34.01 -14.11 -7.27
C SER A 504 33.58 -12.95 -8.12
N TYR A 505 33.41 -11.77 -7.49
CA TYR A 505 32.98 -10.54 -8.15
C TYR A 505 33.53 -9.30 -7.45
N TRP A 506 33.61 -8.19 -8.15
CA TRP A 506 33.97 -6.89 -7.59
C TRP A 506 32.75 -6.18 -7.04
N ASN A 507 32.84 -5.62 -5.83
CA ASN A 507 31.80 -4.80 -5.19
C ASN A 507 32.29 -3.35 -5.00
N PRO A 508 32.34 -2.46 -5.91
CA PRO A 508 33.44 -2.42 -6.88
C PRO A 508 34.84 -2.31 -6.25
N ASP A 509 34.95 -2.03 -4.94
CA ASP A 509 36.25 -1.78 -4.26
C ASP A 509 37.04 -3.05 -3.95
N SER A 510 36.36 -4.10 -3.59
CA SER A 510 36.98 -5.36 -3.14
C SER A 510 36.53 -6.53 -4.00
N LEU A 511 37.46 -7.48 -4.24
CA LEU A 511 37.10 -8.75 -4.85
C LEU A 511 36.48 -9.66 -3.80
N VAL A 512 35.17 -9.85 -3.90
CA VAL A 512 34.43 -10.80 -3.06
C VAL A 512 34.59 -12.20 -3.60
N THR A 513 34.86 -13.17 -2.73
CA THR A 513 34.94 -14.59 -3.08
C THR A 513 34.06 -15.40 -2.14
N HIS A 514 33.17 -16.22 -2.71
CA HIS A 514 32.28 -17.11 -2.01
C HIS A 514 32.49 -18.55 -2.49
N THR A 515 32.65 -19.48 -1.57
CA THR A 515 32.92 -20.91 -1.87
C THR A 515 32.05 -21.87 -1.05
N ASN A 516 31.23 -21.35 -0.14
CA ASN A 516 30.37 -22.12 0.76
C ASN A 516 28.97 -22.36 0.20
N ASN A 517 28.08 -22.88 1.02
CA ASN A 517 26.66 -23.00 0.69
C ASN A 517 26.04 -21.65 0.31
N LEU A 518 25.20 -21.69 -0.70
CA LEU A 518 24.28 -20.61 -1.01
C LEU A 518 23.06 -20.70 -0.11
N TRP A 519 22.45 -19.56 0.19
CA TRP A 519 21.09 -19.55 0.75
C TRP A 519 20.10 -20.09 -0.27
N GLU A 520 19.09 -20.83 0.22
CA GLU A 520 17.95 -21.32 -0.56
C GLU A 520 16.72 -20.57 -0.10
N LEU A 521 16.08 -19.80 -1.00
CA LEU A 521 15.05 -18.83 -0.66
C LEU A 521 13.88 -18.87 -1.66
N ASP A 522 12.80 -18.19 -1.31
CA ASP A 522 11.63 -17.91 -2.17
C ASP A 522 11.04 -19.15 -2.84
N PRO A 523 10.68 -20.22 -2.10
CA PRO A 523 10.09 -21.40 -2.69
C PRO A 523 8.68 -21.12 -3.24
N VAL A 524 8.37 -21.70 -4.40
CA VAL A 524 7.04 -21.62 -5.04
C VAL A 524 6.69 -22.98 -5.62
N GLU A 525 5.49 -23.47 -5.36
CA GLU A 525 4.99 -24.71 -5.95
C GLU A 525 4.63 -24.52 -7.42
N VAL A 526 5.06 -25.45 -8.26
CA VAL A 526 4.75 -25.48 -9.70
C VAL A 526 3.50 -26.32 -9.92
N ALA A 527 2.35 -25.71 -9.76
CA ALA A 527 1.04 -26.33 -9.94
C ALA A 527 0.11 -25.44 -10.75
N ALA A 528 -0.75 -26.06 -11.55
CA ALA A 528 -1.87 -25.34 -12.15
C ALA A 528 -2.90 -25.01 -11.06
N ARG A 529 -3.45 -23.80 -11.11
CA ARG A 529 -4.44 -23.32 -10.14
C ARG A 529 -5.55 -22.53 -10.82
N PRO A 530 -6.76 -22.48 -10.26
CA PRO A 530 -7.80 -21.62 -10.78
C PRO A 530 -7.35 -20.15 -10.84
N ARG A 531 -7.70 -19.48 -11.91
CA ARG A 531 -7.50 -18.02 -12.02
C ARG A 531 -8.64 -17.35 -11.27
N PRO A 532 -8.38 -16.48 -10.30
CA PRO A 532 -9.44 -15.75 -9.59
C PRO A 532 -10.18 -14.79 -10.53
N ALA A 533 -11.39 -14.40 -10.13
CA ALA A 533 -12.11 -13.34 -10.81
C ALA A 533 -11.47 -11.98 -10.46
N ARG A 534 -11.36 -11.11 -11.46
CA ARG A 534 -10.91 -9.74 -11.23
C ARG A 534 -11.95 -8.98 -10.43
N LEU A 535 -11.54 -8.36 -9.34
CA LEU A 535 -12.40 -7.49 -8.55
C LEU A 535 -12.68 -6.18 -9.30
N GLN A 536 -13.90 -5.67 -9.12
CA GLN A 536 -14.33 -4.40 -9.67
C GLN A 536 -14.92 -3.55 -8.55
N PRO A 537 -14.61 -2.24 -8.48
CA PRO A 537 -15.26 -1.35 -7.54
C PRO A 537 -16.77 -1.36 -7.73
N HIS A 538 -17.51 -1.35 -6.62
CA HIS A 538 -18.96 -1.40 -6.62
C HIS A 538 -19.54 -0.25 -5.84
N ILE A 539 -20.49 0.47 -6.45
CA ILE A 539 -21.27 1.51 -5.77
C ILE A 539 -22.53 0.87 -5.18
N ALA A 540 -22.67 0.91 -3.87
CA ALA A 540 -23.80 0.31 -3.18
C ALA A 540 -25.08 1.17 -3.32
N ALA A 541 -26.23 0.54 -3.05
CA ALA A 541 -27.52 1.20 -3.21
C ALA A 541 -27.71 2.54 -2.46
N PRO A 542 -27.20 2.74 -1.23
CA PRO A 542 -27.28 4.02 -0.55
C PRO A 542 -26.57 5.16 -1.29
N GLU A 543 -25.37 4.90 -1.80
CA GLU A 543 -24.61 5.88 -2.57
C GLU A 543 -25.24 6.13 -3.94
N GLN A 544 -25.74 5.07 -4.62
CA GLN A 544 -26.53 5.24 -5.84
C GLN A 544 -27.73 6.18 -5.62
N ALA A 545 -28.47 5.97 -4.53
CA ALA A 545 -29.60 6.83 -4.18
C ALA A 545 -29.19 8.31 -3.94
N ALA A 546 -27.98 8.57 -3.45
CA ALA A 546 -27.47 9.93 -3.31
C ALA A 546 -27.16 10.58 -4.67
N PHE A 547 -26.60 9.84 -5.62
CA PHE A 547 -26.40 10.30 -7.00
C PHE A 547 -27.75 10.60 -7.68
N ASP A 548 -28.72 9.71 -7.51
CA ASP A 548 -30.08 9.89 -8.06
C ASP A 548 -30.75 11.12 -7.45
N ALA A 549 -30.67 11.31 -6.13
CA ALA A 549 -31.23 12.46 -5.42
C ALA A 549 -30.61 13.79 -5.88
N ALA A 550 -29.31 13.80 -6.15
CA ALA A 550 -28.63 14.98 -6.70
C ALA A 550 -28.81 15.11 -8.23
N ASN A 551 -29.44 14.14 -8.88
CA ASN A 551 -29.55 14.05 -10.34
C ASN A 551 -28.20 14.21 -11.02
N VAL A 552 -27.22 13.39 -10.62
CA VAL A 552 -25.86 13.35 -11.15
C VAL A 552 -25.62 11.97 -11.76
N ASP A 553 -25.20 11.94 -13.02
CA ASP A 553 -24.78 10.70 -13.69
C ASP A 553 -23.43 10.22 -13.14
N ILE A 554 -23.38 8.97 -12.63
CA ILE A 554 -22.18 8.41 -12.03
C ILE A 554 -21.04 8.31 -13.04
N ALA A 555 -21.32 7.85 -14.26
CA ALA A 555 -20.30 7.68 -15.28
C ALA A 555 -19.67 9.00 -15.70
N GLY A 556 -20.52 10.03 -15.86
CA GLY A 556 -20.07 11.39 -16.11
C GLY A 556 -19.25 11.98 -14.98
N PHE A 557 -19.69 11.76 -13.72
CA PHE A 557 -18.94 12.20 -12.55
C PHE A 557 -17.59 11.49 -12.42
N GLN A 558 -17.55 10.17 -12.61
CA GLN A 558 -16.28 9.43 -12.63
C GLN A 558 -15.35 9.89 -13.76
N SER A 559 -15.90 10.23 -14.93
CA SER A 559 -15.12 10.79 -16.03
C SER A 559 -14.51 12.14 -15.66
N TYR A 560 -15.30 13.00 -14.98
CA TYR A 560 -14.79 14.25 -14.42
C TYR A 560 -13.63 14.00 -13.44
N LEU A 561 -13.82 13.11 -12.48
CA LEU A 561 -12.79 12.78 -11.50
C LEU A 561 -11.50 12.27 -12.19
N ARG A 562 -11.62 11.38 -13.20
CA ARG A 562 -10.46 10.91 -13.97
C ARG A 562 -9.73 12.03 -14.69
N THR A 563 -10.47 12.90 -15.34
CA THR A 563 -9.90 14.01 -16.13
C THR A 563 -9.14 15.02 -15.26
N HIS A 564 -9.58 15.18 -14.00
CA HIS A 564 -9.01 16.15 -13.08
C HIS A 564 -8.06 15.52 -12.02
N ASP A 565 -7.73 14.24 -12.18
CA ASP A 565 -6.88 13.51 -11.23
C ASP A 565 -7.44 13.50 -9.81
N LEU A 566 -8.74 13.27 -9.69
CA LEU A 566 -9.51 13.31 -8.45
C LEU A 566 -10.14 11.97 -8.14
N ALA A 567 -10.52 11.79 -6.88
CA ALA A 567 -11.33 10.70 -6.37
C ALA A 567 -12.43 11.24 -5.44
N LEU A 568 -13.37 10.39 -5.08
CA LEU A 568 -14.41 10.67 -4.09
C LEU A 568 -14.29 9.68 -2.94
N ILE A 569 -14.29 10.18 -1.70
CA ILE A 569 -14.43 9.37 -0.49
C ILE A 569 -15.79 9.63 0.15
N VAL A 570 -16.46 8.56 0.58
CA VAL A 570 -17.78 8.60 1.20
C VAL A 570 -17.84 7.63 2.38
N SER A 571 -18.44 8.07 3.49
CA SER A 571 -18.88 7.16 4.55
C SER A 571 -20.30 7.48 4.97
N ARG A 572 -21.09 6.44 5.26
CA ARG A 572 -22.51 6.61 5.64
C ARG A 572 -22.67 7.12 7.07
N ASP A 573 -21.75 6.77 7.96
CA ASP A 573 -21.73 7.29 9.32
C ASP A 573 -20.30 7.20 9.91
N VAL A 574 -19.70 8.35 10.22
CA VAL A 574 -18.40 8.46 10.87
C VAL A 574 -18.50 8.79 12.36
N THR A 575 -19.70 8.89 12.89
CA THR A 575 -19.93 9.15 14.33
C THR A 575 -19.87 7.88 15.18
N THR A 576 -19.79 6.72 14.52
CA THR A 576 -19.69 5.40 15.13
C THR A 576 -18.59 4.59 14.47
N ARG A 577 -18.30 3.39 15.00
CA ARG A 577 -17.39 2.42 14.38
C ARG A 577 -17.86 0.99 14.71
N ASP A 578 -17.27 0.01 14.06
CA ASP A 578 -17.61 -1.39 14.26
C ASP A 578 -17.40 -1.84 15.72
N LYS A 579 -18.36 -2.57 16.25
CA LYS A 579 -18.28 -3.17 17.60
C LYS A 579 -17.10 -4.13 17.76
N ALA A 580 -16.69 -4.78 16.69
CA ALA A 580 -15.52 -5.68 16.68
C ALA A 580 -14.19 -4.93 16.65
N ASP A 581 -14.18 -3.63 16.31
CA ASP A 581 -12.98 -2.82 16.24
C ASP A 581 -12.54 -2.34 17.64
N ARG A 582 -12.02 -3.28 18.44
CA ARG A 582 -11.58 -3.06 19.81
C ARG A 582 -10.08 -2.84 19.95
N LEU A 583 -9.33 -3.29 18.95
CA LEU A 583 -7.86 -3.29 18.99
C LEU A 583 -7.23 -2.04 18.41
N GLN A 584 -8.00 -1.20 17.69
CA GLN A 584 -7.52 0.00 17.01
C GLN A 584 -8.06 1.33 17.55
N PRO A 585 -8.56 1.44 18.78
CA PRO A 585 -9.08 2.72 19.28
C PRO A 585 -8.00 3.80 19.34
N PHE A 586 -6.76 3.41 19.54
CA PHE A 586 -5.62 4.33 19.63
C PHE A 586 -5.32 5.02 18.30
N ASN A 587 -5.60 4.38 17.19
CA ASN A 587 -5.39 4.99 15.87
C ASN A 587 -6.44 6.04 15.53
N LEU A 588 -7.57 6.03 16.23
CA LEU A 588 -8.70 6.86 15.89
C LEU A 588 -8.86 8.05 16.84
N ARG A 589 -8.93 7.80 18.12
CA ARG A 589 -9.20 8.85 19.10
C ARG A 589 -7.96 9.68 19.42
N ILE A 590 -8.13 10.98 19.52
CA ILE A 590 -7.11 11.91 20.04
C ILE A 590 -7.26 12.05 21.54
N SER A 591 -6.18 11.88 22.28
CA SER A 591 -6.18 11.95 23.74
C SER A 591 -6.66 13.32 24.24
N GLY A 592 -7.40 13.31 25.35
CA GLY A 592 -7.88 14.51 26.02
C GLY A 592 -9.05 15.21 25.33
N THR A 593 -9.55 14.66 24.23
CA THR A 593 -10.71 15.21 23.50
C THR A 593 -12.03 14.67 24.04
N ASN A 594 -13.10 15.45 23.82
CA ASN A 594 -14.45 15.02 24.15
C ASN A 594 -14.90 13.91 23.21
N HIS A 595 -15.64 12.96 23.75
CA HIS A 595 -16.25 11.88 22.99
C HIS A 595 -17.48 11.36 23.73
N GLN A 596 -18.37 10.69 23.02
CA GLN A 596 -19.48 9.95 23.62
C GLN A 596 -19.04 8.55 23.99
N THR A 597 -19.58 8.02 25.07
CA THR A 597 -19.35 6.65 25.50
C THR A 597 -20.22 5.67 24.74
N VAL A 598 -19.79 4.41 24.68
CA VAL A 598 -20.62 3.32 24.16
C VAL A 598 -21.96 3.27 24.92
N GLY A 599 -23.05 3.22 24.18
CA GLY A 599 -24.40 3.27 24.76
C GLY A 599 -24.97 4.66 24.94
N ALA A 600 -24.22 5.73 24.70
CA ALA A 600 -24.79 7.07 24.54
C ALA A 600 -25.68 7.13 23.29
N ALA A 601 -26.74 7.93 23.36
CA ALA A 601 -27.79 7.93 22.34
C ALA A 601 -27.23 8.25 20.93
N GLY A 602 -27.15 7.23 20.10
CA GLY A 602 -26.93 7.32 18.65
C GLY A 602 -25.52 7.58 18.16
N LYS A 603 -24.60 8.11 18.95
CA LYS A 603 -23.26 8.49 18.51
C LYS A 603 -22.20 8.05 19.51
N ILE A 604 -21.02 7.69 19.00
CA ILE A 604 -19.82 7.47 19.80
C ILE A 604 -18.98 8.75 19.87
N TYR A 605 -18.95 9.51 18.78
CA TYR A 605 -18.12 10.71 18.64
C TYR A 605 -19.00 11.94 18.36
N ASP A 606 -18.75 13.03 19.08
CA ASP A 606 -19.27 14.36 18.76
C ASP A 606 -18.34 15.05 17.78
N VAL A 607 -18.68 14.98 16.51
CA VAL A 607 -17.87 15.51 15.40
C VAL A 607 -18.73 16.31 14.43
N ALA A 608 -18.14 17.34 13.84
CA ALA A 608 -18.82 18.27 12.94
C ALA A 608 -18.15 18.36 11.56
N TRP A 609 -16.83 18.21 11.52
CA TRP A 609 -16.04 18.42 10.30
C TRP A 609 -15.13 17.22 10.01
N LEU A 610 -14.94 16.93 8.72
CA LEU A 610 -13.85 16.10 8.21
C LEU A 610 -12.75 17.04 7.72
N GLN A 611 -11.59 17.00 8.37
CA GLN A 611 -10.39 17.74 7.96
C GLN A 611 -9.40 16.82 7.28
N ILE A 612 -8.91 17.21 6.11
CA ILE A 612 -8.09 16.36 5.25
C ILE A 612 -6.66 16.88 5.22
N PHE A 613 -5.72 15.94 5.35
CA PHE A 613 -4.30 16.20 5.21
C PHE A 613 -3.75 15.40 4.05
N GLN A 614 -2.73 15.94 3.40
CA GLN A 614 -1.97 15.23 2.36
C GLN A 614 -0.52 15.11 2.75
N GLY A 615 0.13 14.06 2.28
CA GLY A 615 1.57 13.91 2.34
C GLY A 615 2.22 14.86 1.35
N ASP A 616 2.81 15.93 1.82
CA ASP A 616 3.57 16.82 0.97
C ASP A 616 4.92 16.22 0.61
N LEU A 617 5.42 16.60 -0.56
CA LEU A 617 6.70 16.14 -1.05
C LEU A 617 7.81 16.96 -0.41
N LEU A 618 8.53 16.37 0.55
CA LEU A 618 9.83 16.86 0.92
C LEU A 618 10.84 16.34 -0.10
N ARG A 619 11.36 17.23 -0.91
CA ARG A 619 12.43 16.90 -1.86
C ARG A 619 13.75 17.32 -1.25
N GLY A 620 14.70 16.38 -1.24
CA GLY A 620 15.85 16.88 -0.85
C GLY A 620 16.97 16.46 -0.31
N LEU A 621 17.87 16.73 0.30
CA LEU A 621 19.24 16.56 0.60
C LEU A 621 20.11 17.25 -0.43
N ASN A 622 20.03 18.57 -0.55
CA ASN A 622 21.01 19.32 -1.30
C ASN A 622 21.61 20.48 -0.48
N TYR A 623 21.86 20.22 0.79
CA TYR A 623 22.59 21.14 1.68
C TYR A 623 22.13 22.59 1.54
N GLY A 624 20.83 22.82 1.60
CA GLY A 624 20.25 24.16 1.57
C GLY A 624 19.96 24.76 0.19
N ASN A 625 20.15 24.03 -0.91
CA ASN A 625 19.86 24.55 -2.25
C ASN A 625 18.55 23.95 -2.84
N PRO A 626 17.38 24.63 -2.70
CA PRO A 626 16.13 24.16 -3.25
C PRO A 626 16.09 24.13 -4.79
N ALA A 627 16.97 24.87 -5.47
CA ALA A 627 17.02 24.88 -6.93
C ALA A 627 17.61 23.61 -7.55
N SER A 628 18.26 22.76 -6.73
CA SER A 628 18.85 21.52 -7.19
C SER A 628 18.60 20.39 -6.18
N PRO A 629 17.33 20.04 -5.89
CA PRO A 629 17.01 18.99 -4.94
C PRO A 629 17.47 17.63 -5.47
N ARG A 630 17.89 16.77 -4.57
CA ARG A 630 18.15 15.35 -4.92
C ARG A 630 16.88 14.63 -5.33
N ALA A 631 17.04 13.55 -6.07
CA ALA A 631 15.94 12.67 -6.41
C ALA A 631 15.34 12.02 -5.17
N GLY A 632 14.06 11.71 -5.24
CA GLY A 632 13.31 11.09 -4.14
C GLY A 632 12.53 12.11 -3.33
N ARG A 633 11.66 11.59 -2.49
CA ARG A 633 10.78 12.41 -1.65
C ARG A 633 10.78 11.90 -0.21
N ARG A 634 10.51 12.81 0.68
CA ARG A 634 10.23 12.56 2.09
C ARG A 634 8.89 13.18 2.40
N VAL A 635 8.18 12.63 3.36
CA VAL A 635 6.78 13.00 3.56
C VAL A 635 6.61 13.80 4.83
N LEU A 636 5.86 14.88 4.69
CA LEU A 636 5.41 15.75 5.75
C LEU A 636 3.91 15.98 5.59
N ALA A 637 3.13 15.80 6.63
CA ALA A 637 1.71 16.03 6.59
C ALA A 637 1.38 17.53 6.53
N GLN A 638 0.58 17.91 5.55
CA GLN A 638 0.08 19.27 5.37
C GLN A 638 -1.43 19.26 5.17
N HIS A 639 -2.09 20.38 5.43
CA HIS A 639 -3.49 20.51 5.05
C HIS A 639 -3.66 20.31 3.55
N LEU A 640 -4.77 19.70 3.15
CA LEU A 640 -5.11 19.57 1.73
C LEU A 640 -5.15 20.96 1.09
N HIS A 641 -4.39 21.15 0.03
CA HIS A 641 -4.27 22.44 -0.66
C HIS A 641 -4.49 22.38 -2.18
N ASP A 642 -5.01 21.26 -2.68
CA ASP A 642 -5.32 21.12 -4.10
C ASP A 642 -6.64 21.84 -4.44
N PRO A 643 -6.61 22.94 -5.23
CA PRO A 643 -7.81 23.69 -5.55
C PRO A 643 -8.79 22.92 -6.46
N ALA A 644 -8.32 21.86 -7.14
CA ALA A 644 -9.20 21.02 -7.96
C ALA A 644 -10.11 20.13 -7.10
N ALA A 645 -9.72 19.84 -5.86
CA ALA A 645 -10.54 19.11 -4.88
C ALA A 645 -11.54 20.05 -4.23
N ASP A 646 -12.49 20.59 -5.02
CA ASP A 646 -13.48 21.58 -4.56
C ASP A 646 -14.57 20.93 -3.72
N ASN A 647 -14.49 21.14 -2.40
CA ASN A 647 -15.45 20.68 -1.42
C ASN A 647 -16.25 21.86 -0.85
N PRO A 648 -17.56 21.69 -0.52
CA PRO A 648 -18.31 22.73 0.16
C PRO A 648 -17.71 23.02 1.53
N ALA A 649 -17.03 24.16 1.64
CA ALA A 649 -16.42 24.63 2.87
C ALA A 649 -17.40 25.50 3.65
N PRO A 650 -17.86 25.07 4.85
CA PRO A 650 -18.70 25.91 5.68
C PRO A 650 -17.87 27.04 6.32
N PRO A 651 -18.50 28.17 6.62
CA PRO A 651 -17.88 29.19 7.46
C PRO A 651 -17.46 28.58 8.81
N ASP A 652 -16.39 29.09 9.37
CA ASP A 652 -15.83 28.70 10.68
C ASP A 652 -15.26 27.28 10.82
N ALA A 653 -15.17 26.52 9.73
CA ALA A 653 -14.53 25.21 9.71
C ALA A 653 -13.01 25.32 9.69
N PRO A 654 -12.28 24.28 10.17
CA PRO A 654 -10.83 24.23 10.01
C PRO A 654 -10.42 24.24 8.53
N LEU A 655 -9.19 24.66 8.26
CA LEU A 655 -8.62 24.59 6.91
C LEU A 655 -8.73 23.16 6.34
N ALA A 656 -9.04 23.08 5.04
CA ALA A 656 -9.16 21.82 4.31
C ALA A 656 -10.24 20.88 4.87
N SER A 657 -11.36 21.44 5.33
CA SER A 657 -12.46 20.68 5.92
C SER A 657 -13.71 20.71 5.10
N THR A 658 -14.52 19.66 5.23
CA THR A 658 -15.90 19.60 4.77
C THR A 658 -16.83 19.25 5.92
N GLN A 659 -18.08 19.73 5.85
CA GLN A 659 -19.07 19.48 6.90
C GLN A 659 -19.63 18.06 6.82
N LEU A 660 -19.83 17.42 7.96
CA LEU A 660 -20.57 16.16 8.04
C LEU A 660 -22.05 16.37 7.73
N GLY A 661 -22.71 15.32 7.29
CA GLY A 661 -24.17 15.27 7.20
C GLY A 661 -24.82 15.21 8.59
N SER A 662 -26.06 15.67 8.69
CA SER A 662 -26.82 15.52 9.94
C SER A 662 -27.12 14.06 10.31
N ASP A 663 -26.97 13.15 9.36
CA ASP A 663 -27.06 11.70 9.52
C ASP A 663 -25.72 11.04 9.90
N GLY A 664 -24.69 11.82 10.18
CA GLY A 664 -23.34 11.31 10.49
C GLY A 664 -22.50 10.99 9.24
N SER A 665 -23.05 11.15 8.04
CA SER A 665 -22.32 10.85 6.81
C SER A 665 -21.23 11.87 6.51
N MET A 666 -20.19 11.42 5.77
CA MET A 666 -19.17 12.30 5.21
C MET A 666 -19.00 12.04 3.72
N ALA A 667 -18.61 13.07 2.97
CA ALA A 667 -18.16 12.97 1.60
C ALA A 667 -17.16 14.06 1.28
N ALA A 668 -16.12 13.73 0.52
CA ALA A 668 -15.14 14.69 0.06
C ALA A 668 -14.57 14.30 -1.31
N ILE A 669 -14.41 15.26 -2.21
CA ILE A 669 -13.54 15.14 -3.38
C ILE A 669 -12.11 15.33 -2.90
N VAL A 670 -11.22 14.45 -3.33
CA VAL A 670 -9.82 14.46 -2.92
C VAL A 670 -8.91 14.27 -4.15
N PRO A 671 -7.67 14.78 -4.13
CA PRO A 671 -6.74 14.49 -5.21
C PRO A 671 -6.42 12.98 -5.23
N ALA A 672 -6.45 12.41 -6.42
CA ALA A 672 -5.99 11.05 -6.65
C ALA A 672 -4.46 10.99 -6.70
N ARG A 673 -3.89 9.79 -6.61
CA ARG A 673 -2.45 9.52 -6.72
C ARG A 673 -1.60 10.29 -5.72
N ARG A 674 -2.15 10.57 -4.54
CA ARG A 674 -1.47 11.18 -3.40
C ARG A 674 -1.75 10.42 -2.12
N ALA A 675 -0.83 10.51 -1.18
CA ALA A 675 -1.02 10.01 0.16
C ALA A 675 -1.92 10.98 0.95
N LEU A 676 -3.02 10.47 1.45
CA LEU A 676 -4.01 11.24 2.21
C LEU A 676 -4.25 10.60 3.57
N THR A 677 -4.53 11.44 4.55
CA THR A 677 -5.06 11.06 5.85
C THR A 677 -6.04 12.13 6.32
N TRP A 678 -6.78 11.89 7.40
CA TRP A 678 -7.79 12.83 7.87
C TRP A 678 -8.04 12.73 9.36
N GLN A 679 -8.71 13.75 9.88
CA GLN A 679 -9.28 13.72 11.21
C GLN A 679 -10.70 14.27 11.21
N LEU A 680 -11.49 13.81 12.17
CA LEU A 680 -12.78 14.38 12.49
C LEU A 680 -12.61 15.37 13.63
N THR A 681 -13.16 16.56 13.48
CA THR A 681 -13.10 17.61 14.50
C THR A 681 -14.49 17.95 15.02
N ASP A 682 -14.54 18.43 16.26
CA ASP A 682 -15.76 18.95 16.87
C ASP A 682 -16.10 20.37 16.36
N THR A 683 -17.17 20.95 16.89
CA THR A 683 -17.60 22.32 16.57
C THR A 683 -16.65 23.41 17.04
N ASN A 684 -15.65 23.08 17.87
CA ASN A 684 -14.59 23.98 18.32
C ASN A 684 -13.31 23.79 17.52
N ASN A 685 -13.36 23.02 16.41
CA ASN A 685 -12.22 22.69 15.55
C ASN A 685 -11.16 21.83 16.24
N VAL A 686 -11.50 21.16 17.35
CA VAL A 686 -10.60 20.25 18.04
C VAL A 686 -10.71 18.86 17.42
N GLY A 687 -9.56 18.24 17.10
CA GLY A 687 -9.52 16.88 16.59
C GLY A 687 -10.04 15.87 17.62
N VAL A 688 -10.93 14.98 17.21
CA VAL A 688 -11.55 13.95 18.07
C VAL A 688 -11.14 12.55 17.64
N VAL A 689 -11.22 12.27 16.35
CA VAL A 689 -10.87 10.97 15.74
C VAL A 689 -9.92 11.24 14.60
N ARG A 690 -8.88 10.40 14.46
CA ARG A 690 -7.85 10.58 13.45
C ARG A 690 -7.48 9.27 12.78
N GLU A 691 -7.46 9.28 11.43
CA GLU A 691 -6.79 8.26 10.67
C GLU A 691 -5.28 8.51 10.68
N ARG A 692 -4.49 7.48 10.94
CA ARG A 692 -3.02 7.60 11.06
C ARG A 692 -2.26 6.97 9.92
N TYR A 693 -2.94 6.15 9.14
CA TYR A 693 -2.34 5.54 7.97
C TYR A 693 -2.58 6.41 6.75
N TRP A 694 -1.60 6.41 5.87
CA TRP A 694 -1.76 7.01 4.56
C TRP A 694 -2.61 6.11 3.68
N LEU A 695 -3.62 6.70 3.05
CA LEU A 695 -4.47 6.05 2.05
C LEU A 695 -4.30 6.75 0.71
N THR A 696 -4.46 5.99 -0.36
CA THR A 696 -4.37 6.52 -1.72
C THR A 696 -5.57 6.09 -2.55
N PHE A 697 -5.86 6.88 -3.57
CA PHE A 697 -7.02 6.67 -4.45
C PHE A 697 -6.59 6.82 -5.90
N GLN A 698 -7.25 6.07 -6.78
CA GLN A 698 -7.02 6.17 -8.22
C GLN A 698 -7.94 7.24 -8.84
N PRO A 699 -7.55 7.85 -9.98
CA PRO A 699 -8.40 8.81 -10.67
C PRO A 699 -9.75 8.20 -11.07
N GLY A 700 -10.83 8.81 -10.63
CA GLY A 700 -12.19 8.33 -10.87
C GLY A 700 -12.70 7.31 -9.86
N GLU A 701 -11.91 6.97 -8.83
CA GLU A 701 -12.36 6.09 -7.75
C GLU A 701 -13.46 6.76 -6.93
N ILE A 702 -14.50 6.00 -6.62
CA ILE A 702 -15.53 6.35 -5.63
C ILE A 702 -15.41 5.34 -4.52
N ARG A 703 -14.69 5.72 -3.46
CA ARG A 703 -14.45 4.89 -2.29
C ARG A 703 -15.59 5.05 -1.31
N THR A 704 -16.26 3.95 -0.97
CA THR A 704 -17.39 3.95 -0.04
C THR A 704 -17.12 3.11 1.20
N CYS A 705 -17.48 3.65 2.37
CA CYS A 705 -17.37 2.96 3.66
C CYS A 705 -18.75 3.00 4.35
N ALA A 706 -19.07 1.95 5.08
CA ALA A 706 -20.29 1.95 5.88
C ALA A 706 -20.15 2.87 7.12
N SER A 707 -19.01 2.79 7.79
CA SER A 707 -18.60 3.65 8.91
C SER A 707 -17.07 3.66 9.03
N CYS A 708 -16.51 4.36 10.01
CA CYS A 708 -15.09 4.24 10.34
C CYS A 708 -14.77 2.79 10.69
N HIS A 709 -13.78 2.20 10.00
CA HIS A 709 -13.33 0.81 10.13
C HIS A 709 -14.42 -0.24 9.91
N GLY A 710 -15.42 0.08 9.08
CA GLY A 710 -16.45 -0.83 8.63
C GLY A 710 -17.37 -1.33 9.74
N VAL A 711 -18.57 -1.68 9.37
CA VAL A 711 -19.53 -2.34 10.27
C VAL A 711 -19.95 -3.66 9.62
N ASN A 712 -19.51 -4.78 10.19
CA ASN A 712 -19.90 -6.09 9.68
C ASN A 712 -21.28 -6.53 10.21
N THR A 713 -21.58 -6.26 11.49
CA THR A 713 -22.82 -6.69 12.15
C THR A 713 -23.52 -5.58 12.92
N ALA A 714 -22.78 -4.84 13.75
CA ALA A 714 -23.31 -3.76 14.57
C ALA A 714 -22.18 -2.79 14.96
N ASP A 715 -22.53 -1.55 15.26
CA ASP A 715 -21.63 -0.57 15.89
C ASP A 715 -21.52 -0.80 17.41
N GLN A 716 -20.70 0.00 18.09
CA GLN A 716 -20.51 -0.10 19.55
C GLN A 716 -21.79 0.17 20.35
N ALA A 717 -22.74 0.90 19.78
CA ALA A 717 -24.06 1.14 20.39
C ALA A 717 -25.10 0.05 20.04
N ASN A 718 -24.71 -1.02 19.34
CA ASN A 718 -25.53 -2.12 18.82
C ASN A 718 -26.53 -1.70 17.72
N HIS A 719 -26.28 -0.62 17.01
CA HIS A 719 -27.03 -0.31 15.80
C HIS A 719 -26.54 -1.20 14.65
N ALA A 720 -27.46 -1.49 13.72
CA ALA A 720 -27.13 -2.20 12.49
C ALA A 720 -26.24 -1.35 11.57
N VAL A 721 -25.67 -2.02 10.57
CA VAL A 721 -24.91 -1.35 9.49
C VAL A 721 -25.73 -0.21 8.90
N PRO A 722 -25.16 1.02 8.80
CA PRO A 722 -25.86 2.16 8.19
C PRO A 722 -26.28 1.86 6.75
N THR A 723 -27.55 2.10 6.46
CA THR A 723 -28.16 1.94 5.13
C THR A 723 -28.79 3.24 4.62
N ASN A 724 -28.54 4.35 5.31
CA ASN A 724 -29.02 5.68 4.94
C ASN A 724 -28.36 6.14 3.63
N THR A 725 -29.10 6.89 2.84
CA THR A 725 -28.55 7.67 1.73
C THR A 725 -27.66 8.77 2.31
N PRO A 726 -26.34 8.81 2.01
CA PRO A 726 -25.43 9.76 2.66
C PRO A 726 -25.77 11.21 2.32
N LEU A 727 -26.27 11.99 3.28
CA LEU A 727 -26.65 13.39 3.07
C LEU A 727 -25.47 14.29 2.71
N ALA A 728 -24.27 13.99 3.26
CA ALA A 728 -23.04 14.70 2.89
C ALA A 728 -22.71 14.50 1.40
N LEU A 729 -22.95 13.31 0.85
CA LEU A 729 -22.74 13.03 -0.58
C LEU A 729 -23.75 13.80 -1.44
N VAL A 730 -25.04 13.79 -1.08
CA VAL A 730 -26.06 14.55 -1.80
C VAL A 730 -25.69 16.04 -1.85
N ARG A 731 -25.25 16.60 -0.73
CA ARG A 731 -24.81 18.00 -0.66
C ARG A 731 -23.56 18.25 -1.52
N LEU A 732 -22.57 17.38 -1.45
CA LEU A 732 -21.35 17.48 -2.25
C LEU A 732 -21.65 17.43 -3.75
N LEU A 733 -22.45 16.46 -4.19
CA LEU A 733 -22.84 16.33 -5.59
C LEU A 733 -23.65 17.54 -6.10
N SER A 734 -24.52 18.07 -5.25
CA SER A 734 -25.24 19.30 -5.55
C SER A 734 -24.32 20.51 -5.67
N HIS A 735 -23.34 20.62 -4.78
CA HIS A 735 -22.29 21.65 -4.84
C HIS A 735 -21.45 21.50 -6.10
N TRP A 736 -20.98 20.30 -6.40
CA TRP A 736 -20.22 20.01 -7.61
C TRP A 736 -21.01 20.39 -8.86
N LYS A 737 -22.28 19.99 -8.94
CA LYS A 737 -23.16 20.29 -10.08
C LYS A 737 -23.35 21.77 -10.29
N THR A 738 -23.50 22.56 -9.21
CA THR A 738 -23.67 24.00 -9.32
C THR A 738 -22.39 24.77 -9.59
N ASN A 739 -21.23 24.24 -9.17
CA ASN A 739 -19.94 24.94 -9.25
C ASN A 739 -19.08 24.47 -10.41
N SER A 740 -19.20 23.23 -10.84
CA SER A 740 -18.39 22.65 -11.91
C SER A 740 -19.10 22.55 -13.24
N THR A 741 -20.42 22.59 -13.25
CA THR A 741 -21.16 22.74 -14.49
C THR A 741 -21.32 24.23 -14.81
N VAL A 742 -20.75 24.62 -15.94
CA VAL A 742 -21.27 25.79 -16.65
C VAL A 742 -22.79 25.57 -16.75
N GLN A 743 -23.62 26.38 -16.04
CA GLN A 743 -25.06 26.31 -16.20
C GLN A 743 -25.35 26.39 -17.71
N PRO A 744 -26.06 25.43 -18.31
CA PRO A 744 -26.37 25.51 -19.71
C PRO A 744 -27.03 26.84 -19.91
N ALA A 745 -26.40 27.70 -20.68
CA ALA A 745 -26.92 29.01 -20.96
C ALA A 745 -28.28 28.86 -21.61
N VAL A 746 -29.29 29.40 -21.01
CA VAL A 746 -30.56 29.57 -21.71
C VAL A 746 -30.26 30.54 -22.87
N ALA A 747 -30.18 30.04 -24.06
CA ALA A 747 -30.14 30.86 -25.23
C ALA A 747 -31.49 31.63 -25.27
N SER A 748 -31.51 32.85 -24.79
CA SER A 748 -32.71 33.69 -24.88
C SER A 748 -32.64 34.49 -26.17
N ASN A 749 -33.64 34.32 -27.00
CA ASN A 749 -33.89 35.20 -28.11
C ASN A 749 -34.52 36.50 -27.56
N LEU A 750 -33.69 37.47 -27.20
CA LEU A 750 -34.14 38.75 -26.65
C LEU A 750 -34.52 39.79 -27.74
N GLY A 751 -35.33 39.41 -28.69
CA GLY A 751 -35.87 40.43 -29.64
C GLY A 751 -34.82 41.02 -30.59
N THR A 752 -33.58 40.49 -30.57
CA THR A 752 -32.50 40.76 -31.52
C THR A 752 -32.17 39.45 -32.23
N ASN A 753 -31.90 39.48 -33.50
CA ASN A 753 -31.61 38.31 -34.30
C ASN A 753 -30.23 37.64 -33.96
N HIS A 754 -29.87 37.56 -32.67
CA HIS A 754 -28.59 37.05 -32.22
C HIS A 754 -28.76 36.09 -31.04
N PHE A 755 -27.93 35.05 -30.95
CA PHE A 755 -27.83 34.19 -29.80
C PHE A 755 -26.97 34.81 -28.70
N GLN A 756 -27.33 34.55 -27.45
CA GLN A 756 -26.54 34.91 -26.28
C GLN A 756 -26.37 33.69 -25.40
N VAL A 757 -25.18 33.60 -24.77
CA VAL A 757 -24.85 32.58 -23.80
C VAL A 757 -24.46 33.28 -22.49
N ALA A 758 -25.08 32.87 -21.38
CA ALA A 758 -24.69 33.31 -20.06
C ALA A 758 -23.97 32.15 -19.32
N PHE A 759 -22.88 32.42 -18.63
CA PHE A 759 -22.18 31.46 -17.83
C PHE A 759 -21.57 32.12 -16.59
N THR A 760 -21.33 31.32 -15.55
CA THR A 760 -20.66 31.80 -14.34
C THR A 760 -19.19 31.36 -14.38
N ARG A 761 -18.28 32.27 -14.06
CA ARG A 761 -16.83 32.00 -13.96
C ARG A 761 -16.26 32.49 -12.64
N ARG A 762 -15.08 31.97 -12.28
CA ARG A 762 -14.29 32.39 -11.12
C ARG A 762 -12.97 33.02 -11.60
N PRO A 763 -12.84 34.35 -11.66
CA PRO A 763 -11.65 35.01 -12.18
C PRO A 763 -10.38 34.75 -11.36
N ALA A 764 -10.54 34.47 -10.07
CA ALA A 764 -9.40 34.20 -9.17
C ALA A 764 -8.85 32.77 -9.31
N GLU A 765 -9.55 31.88 -10.04
CA GLU A 765 -9.12 30.50 -10.23
C GLU A 765 -8.05 30.45 -11.33
N SER A 766 -6.79 30.21 -10.91
CA SER A 766 -5.68 30.13 -11.85
C SER A 766 -5.76 28.88 -12.73
N GLY A 767 -5.50 29.02 -14.02
CA GLY A 767 -5.44 27.91 -14.95
C GLY A 767 -6.78 27.48 -15.56
N VAL A 768 -7.90 28.08 -15.21
CA VAL A 768 -9.18 27.80 -15.84
C VAL A 768 -9.42 28.76 -17.00
N THR A 769 -9.73 28.22 -18.16
CA THR A 769 -10.15 29.00 -19.34
C THR A 769 -11.53 28.57 -19.78
N TYR A 770 -12.41 29.57 -19.90
CA TYR A 770 -13.76 29.39 -20.41
C TYR A 770 -13.78 29.80 -21.89
N HIS A 771 -14.06 28.86 -22.77
CA HIS A 771 -14.15 29.08 -24.20
C HIS A 771 -15.60 29.16 -24.63
N VAL A 772 -16.07 30.32 -25.05
CA VAL A 772 -17.36 30.45 -25.74
C VAL A 772 -17.14 30.06 -27.19
N GLN A 773 -17.78 28.98 -27.58
CA GLN A 773 -17.61 28.40 -28.92
C GLN A 773 -18.90 28.46 -29.72
N ALA A 774 -18.75 28.65 -31.03
CA ALA A 774 -19.85 28.63 -31.99
C ALA A 774 -19.62 27.54 -33.04
N SER A 775 -20.73 26.96 -33.51
CA SER A 775 -20.73 25.93 -34.55
C SER A 775 -21.93 26.11 -35.45
N THR A 776 -21.81 25.69 -36.69
CA THR A 776 -22.93 25.59 -37.67
C THR A 776 -23.34 24.15 -37.96
N ASN A 777 -22.63 23.15 -37.42
CA ASN A 777 -22.84 21.74 -37.79
C ASN A 777 -22.65 20.73 -36.62
N PHE A 778 -22.47 21.21 -35.38
CA PHE A 778 -22.12 20.41 -34.17
C PHE A 778 -20.81 19.63 -34.24
N SER A 779 -20.18 19.55 -35.40
CA SER A 779 -18.95 18.75 -35.60
C SER A 779 -17.69 19.58 -35.45
N THR A 780 -17.73 20.82 -35.83
CA THR A 780 -16.62 21.77 -35.77
C THR A 780 -17.01 22.96 -34.89
N TRP A 781 -16.18 23.27 -33.89
CA TRP A 781 -16.41 24.36 -32.96
C TRP A 781 -15.26 25.36 -33.06
N SER A 782 -15.58 26.64 -33.04
CA SER A 782 -14.58 27.70 -33.09
C SER A 782 -14.79 28.63 -31.90
N ASP A 783 -13.71 29.01 -31.23
CA ASP A 783 -13.75 29.98 -30.17
C ASP A 783 -14.15 31.33 -30.69
N ILE A 784 -15.20 31.89 -30.10
CA ILE A 784 -15.62 33.27 -30.37
C ILE A 784 -15.25 34.18 -29.19
N ALA A 785 -15.12 33.64 -27.97
CA ALA A 785 -14.57 34.36 -26.82
C ALA A 785 -13.82 33.38 -25.91
N SER A 786 -12.82 33.86 -25.18
CA SER A 786 -12.18 33.12 -24.10
C SER A 786 -11.91 34.00 -22.89
N TYR A 787 -12.03 33.38 -21.70
CA TYR A 787 -11.86 34.04 -20.40
C TYR A 787 -10.93 33.21 -19.53
N SER A 788 -9.76 33.75 -19.20
CA SER A 788 -8.76 33.10 -18.35
C SER A 788 -8.27 34.08 -17.30
N GLY A 789 -8.64 33.91 -16.04
CA GLY A 789 -8.34 34.90 -15.00
C GLY A 789 -8.82 36.29 -15.37
N THR A 790 -7.92 37.26 -15.42
CA THR A 790 -8.21 38.63 -15.88
C THR A 790 -8.05 38.79 -17.39
N ASN A 791 -7.52 37.80 -18.08
CA ASN A 791 -7.33 37.84 -19.53
C ASN A 791 -8.62 37.46 -20.27
N ILE A 792 -9.10 38.35 -21.13
CA ILE A 792 -10.34 38.18 -21.90
C ILE A 792 -10.02 38.45 -23.37
N VAL A 793 -10.35 37.49 -24.20
CA VAL A 793 -10.18 37.60 -25.66
C VAL A 793 -11.56 37.44 -26.32
N LEU A 794 -11.96 38.39 -27.08
CA LEU A 794 -13.20 38.37 -27.89
C LEU A 794 -12.79 38.38 -29.37
N SER A 795 -13.36 37.48 -30.17
CA SER A 795 -13.26 37.57 -31.62
C SER A 795 -14.26 38.61 -32.17
N SER A 796 -14.17 38.92 -33.47
CA SER A 796 -15.13 39.76 -34.14
C SER A 796 -16.54 39.18 -34.16
N GLN A 797 -16.68 37.89 -33.84
CA GLN A 797 -17.96 37.19 -33.78
C GLN A 797 -18.60 37.21 -32.38
N ALA A 798 -17.98 37.85 -31.38
CA ALA A 798 -18.51 37.92 -30.03
C ALA A 798 -18.54 39.35 -29.48
N ALA A 799 -19.53 39.62 -28.68
CA ALA A 799 -19.63 40.84 -27.88
C ALA A 799 -20.03 40.50 -26.44
N GLU A 800 -19.25 40.94 -25.45
CA GLU A 800 -19.64 40.84 -24.05
C GLU A 800 -20.80 41.81 -23.77
N VAL A 801 -21.92 41.28 -23.32
CA VAL A 801 -23.12 42.07 -23.04
C VAL A 801 -23.12 42.55 -21.59
N SER A 802 -22.74 41.70 -20.68
CA SER A 802 -22.63 42.04 -19.25
C SER A 802 -21.68 41.13 -18.52
N ARG A 803 -21.11 41.62 -17.42
CA ARG A 803 -20.34 40.89 -16.44
C ARG A 803 -20.63 41.43 -15.06
N THR A 804 -21.16 40.57 -14.19
CA THR A 804 -21.63 40.97 -12.86
C THR A 804 -21.28 39.87 -11.82
N GLY A 805 -21.10 40.29 -10.58
CA GLY A 805 -20.86 39.40 -9.44
C GLY A 805 -19.37 39.37 -8.98
N SER A 806 -19.16 38.99 -7.71
CA SER A 806 -17.85 38.76 -7.09
C SER A 806 -18.06 37.86 -5.85
N PRO A 807 -17.23 36.86 -5.60
CA PRO A 807 -16.08 36.42 -6.36
C PRO A 807 -16.39 35.62 -7.64
N ASN A 808 -17.66 35.21 -7.81
CA ASN A 808 -18.15 34.55 -9.01
C ASN A 808 -18.76 35.60 -9.94
N GLU A 809 -18.31 35.63 -11.19
CA GLU A 809 -18.82 36.54 -12.22
C GLU A 809 -19.80 35.80 -13.13
N THR A 810 -20.98 36.35 -13.32
CA THR A 810 -21.88 35.93 -14.40
C THR A 810 -21.56 36.76 -15.63
N VAL A 811 -21.15 36.09 -16.69
CA VAL A 811 -20.75 36.70 -17.96
C VAL A 811 -21.83 36.38 -19.01
N VAL A 812 -22.27 37.35 -19.76
CA VAL A 812 -23.17 37.19 -20.90
C VAL A 812 -22.44 37.58 -22.17
N VAL A 813 -22.32 36.64 -23.08
CA VAL A 813 -21.68 36.83 -24.40
C VAL A 813 -22.71 36.68 -25.50
N ARG A 814 -22.74 37.63 -26.42
CA ARG A 814 -23.56 37.62 -27.62
C ARG A 814 -22.74 37.20 -28.81
N ASP A 815 -23.26 36.26 -29.61
CA ASP A 815 -22.75 36.01 -30.96
C ASP A 815 -23.23 37.15 -31.88
N THR A 816 -22.30 37.79 -32.55
CA THR A 816 -22.60 38.91 -33.46
C THR A 816 -23.09 38.43 -34.84
N SER A 817 -23.04 37.12 -35.10
CA SER A 817 -23.61 36.53 -36.30
C SER A 817 -25.13 36.50 -36.21
N GLY A 818 -25.85 37.11 -37.13
CA GLY A 818 -27.32 37.14 -37.11
C GLY A 818 -27.91 35.73 -37.34
N ILE A 819 -28.96 35.40 -36.59
CA ILE A 819 -29.68 34.11 -36.68
C ILE A 819 -30.24 33.90 -38.08
N THR A 820 -30.59 34.98 -38.80
CA THR A 820 -31.15 34.93 -40.14
C THR A 820 -30.12 34.75 -41.25
N SER A 821 -28.83 34.85 -40.91
CA SER A 821 -27.74 34.78 -41.89
C SER A 821 -27.16 33.37 -42.08
N GLN A 822 -27.56 32.40 -41.25
CA GLN A 822 -27.05 31.04 -41.20
C GLN A 822 -28.18 30.01 -41.15
N SER A 823 -28.07 28.88 -41.82
CA SER A 823 -29.07 27.81 -41.76
C SER A 823 -29.13 27.08 -40.42
N ALA A 824 -28.06 27.12 -39.62
CA ALA A 824 -27.95 26.63 -38.26
C ALA A 824 -26.85 27.39 -37.55
N ARG A 825 -27.05 27.67 -36.26
CA ARG A 825 -25.99 28.25 -35.38
C ARG A 825 -26.18 27.73 -33.96
N PHE A 826 -25.10 27.29 -33.34
CA PHE A 826 -25.09 26.71 -32.01
C PHE A 826 -24.02 27.39 -31.19
N LEU A 827 -24.26 27.60 -29.91
CA LEU A 827 -23.28 28.10 -28.94
C LEU A 827 -23.11 27.11 -27.81
N ARG A 828 -21.88 26.99 -27.34
CA ARG A 828 -21.55 26.30 -26.08
C ARG A 828 -20.48 27.07 -25.34
N VAL A 829 -20.34 26.75 -24.06
CA VAL A 829 -19.17 27.15 -23.28
C VAL A 829 -18.41 25.87 -22.95
N ASP A 830 -17.17 25.82 -23.37
CA ASP A 830 -16.23 24.76 -23.06
C ASP A 830 -15.24 25.26 -22.01
N VAL A 831 -14.95 24.44 -21.01
CA VAL A 831 -14.07 24.85 -19.90
C VAL A 831 -12.86 23.95 -19.92
N THR A 832 -11.69 24.57 -20.10
CA THR A 832 -10.41 23.86 -20.07
C THR A 832 -9.63 24.23 -18.82
N ARG A 833 -8.99 23.23 -18.23
CA ARG A 833 -7.96 23.39 -17.20
C ARG A 833 -6.66 22.83 -17.76
N PRO A 834 -5.52 23.48 -17.54
CA PRO A 834 -4.23 23.01 -18.00
C PRO A 834 -3.79 21.72 -17.32
#